data_1fc9eb53b6f1841d7f248b962a794fb3
#
_entry.id   1fc9eb53b6f1841d7f248b962a794fb3
#
_cell.length_a   1.000
_cell.length_b   1.000
_cell.length_c   1.000
_cell.angle_alpha   90.00
_cell.angle_beta   90.00
_cell.angle_gamma   90.00
#
_symmetry.space_group_name_H-M   'P 1'
#
loop_
_entity.id
_entity.type
_entity.pdbx_description
1 polymer ?
#
loop_
_entity_poly.entity_id
_entity_poly.type
_entity_poly.pdbx_seq_one_letter_code
_entity_poly.pdbx_strand_id
1 'polypeptide(L)'
;MKRLRHTILLAGLMSLSLHSALAQRITHNFRNTSMSEALTILAKSTKDYHINFIYDELEDFTVTTSIVKRTAPDAIRQIMGFYPMKMTIDGENIFVECTQKSATKMIGRVVDSKNRPVDFANVALLNVRDSSLINGGVTNENGQFVIPCEATKAIVRVSCVGYHTTSNVYATGKIGAITLNDATINLKNVVVKGHRKIYKSDGTKLIVDVQKSILSDFGTADDIVALLPTVSGGDGSYTVFGRGNAEVYLDNRKVRDKSELSRLSSKDISTVEVINNPGVEYDADAHAIIKINLRHKVDRGLGIRASVFDSQGRKNSDSEQLQLTYNAKKINGFLSLSNSSSRYKTDQTNKEQTLTDNSEWNMESYMPKWDSYYYNQTINGGISAELAKNHTIGASLSYSKETDKWGGFSTSQMLHDTQLFEDLSSGIHSHADYDQWIGNIFYDGILSPKWKMMVNADYVGRKATDSRLNKESGSMTDSHEVKNMNETTHDIYAGNIKINYQTNKNLAFNIGVDASYMNEDKDYHSLENEESSSVSRLHAEETKLATFTGCNFSIAKLSAQLGIRFETFCMQYRDAISQNSLVDKAYRRFYPFFFLSLPIKNIEMGLSMTTKVKRPSYYELRNSEEYFNRYSIEAGNPWLLPQYTTDISYSLQWHQLRFSVDYQRIKDYIISTNVIQQADPLVAMSKPDNFPHYSAMNASLAYHTNVGVWEPFININMMRTYMLLYDTDGSKIKNNKPYLSMSFNSYFNLQHHWMPYVLLSYNSDGNMREYRVRQALWLSFGVTKHFANNAWMVRLSLNNILGTKERETRYASDYMFDKSSFKDSRRISILVRYTFKDKKRYKGESAASEEMNRL
;
A
#
# COMPACT_ATOMS: atom_id res chain seq x y z
N MET A 1 34.89 -7.15 18.39
CA MET A 1 34.14 -7.49 19.62
C MET A 1 32.75 -6.85 19.71
N LYS A 2 32.32 -5.92 18.85
CA LYS A 2 30.93 -5.40 18.84
C LYS A 2 29.89 -6.29 18.11
N ARG A 3 30.33 -7.19 17.23
CA ARG A 3 29.41 -8.11 16.49
C ARG A 3 28.93 -9.33 17.29
N LEU A 4 29.64 -9.69 18.38
CA LEU A 4 29.27 -10.86 19.19
C LEU A 4 28.17 -10.60 20.25
N ARG A 5 27.91 -9.32 20.57
CA ARG A 5 26.87 -8.94 21.55
C ARG A 5 25.43 -9.02 21.00
N HIS A 6 25.24 -8.88 19.70
CA HIS A 6 23.90 -8.93 19.08
C HIS A 6 23.40 -10.35 18.88
N THR A 7 24.29 -11.32 18.68
CA THR A 7 23.92 -12.73 18.50
C THR A 7 23.49 -13.40 19.83
N ILE A 8 23.99 -12.91 20.96
CA ILE A 8 23.64 -13.44 22.28
C ILE A 8 22.27 -12.94 22.77
N LEU A 9 21.85 -11.73 22.36
CA LEU A 9 20.52 -11.22 22.70
C LEU A 9 19.41 -11.97 21.96
N LEU A 10 19.63 -12.42 20.73
CA LEU A 10 18.67 -13.23 19.97
C LEU A 10 18.55 -14.66 20.51
N ALA A 11 19.63 -15.24 21.04
CA ALA A 11 19.60 -16.57 21.64
C ALA A 11 18.95 -16.60 23.03
N GLY A 12 19.03 -15.48 23.79
CA GLY A 12 18.39 -15.35 25.11
C GLY A 12 16.88 -15.18 25.06
N LEU A 13 16.32 -14.69 23.96
CA LEU A 13 14.86 -14.58 23.77
C LEU A 13 14.19 -15.88 23.29
N MET A 14 14.95 -16.87 22.85
CA MET A 14 14.42 -18.18 22.44
C MET A 14 14.25 -19.18 23.60
N SER A 15 14.74 -18.88 24.80
CA SER A 15 14.69 -19.83 25.95
C SER A 15 13.56 -19.56 26.93
N LEU A 16 12.66 -18.62 26.70
CA LEU A 16 11.58 -18.25 27.61
C LEU A 16 10.18 -18.47 27.04
N SER A 17 9.88 -19.66 26.52
CA SER A 17 8.47 -20.04 26.34
C SER A 17 8.31 -21.52 26.01
N LEU A 18 8.38 -22.38 27.01
CA LEU A 18 7.85 -23.77 26.93
C LEU A 18 7.23 -24.15 28.25
N HIS A 19 6.13 -23.49 28.60
CA HIS A 19 5.13 -24.13 29.47
C HIS A 19 3.79 -24.08 28.68
N SER A 20 3.70 -24.94 27.67
CA SER A 20 2.41 -25.33 27.11
C SER A 20 1.78 -26.31 28.07
N ALA A 21 0.64 -25.98 28.70
CA ALA A 21 -0.25 -26.90 29.34
C ALA A 21 -0.46 -28.10 28.39
N LEU A 22 0.01 -29.25 28.74
CA LEU A 22 -0.19 -30.53 28.04
C LEU A 22 -1.67 -30.91 28.18
N ALA A 23 -2.54 -30.36 27.32
CA ALA A 23 -3.89 -30.84 27.17
C ALA A 23 -3.83 -32.33 26.80
N GLN A 24 -4.56 -33.16 27.53
CA GLN A 24 -4.59 -34.62 27.33
C GLN A 24 -5.02 -34.93 25.91
N ARG A 25 -4.21 -35.71 25.18
CA ARG A 25 -4.46 -36.04 23.76
C ARG A 25 -5.02 -37.43 23.63
N ILE A 26 -6.16 -37.58 22.96
CA ILE A 26 -6.91 -38.79 22.73
C ILE A 26 -6.49 -39.44 21.44
N THR A 27 -6.27 -40.75 21.45
CA THR A 27 -6.11 -41.57 20.25
C THR A 27 -7.05 -42.78 20.38
N HIS A 28 -8.01 -42.92 19.46
CA HIS A 28 -8.97 -43.96 19.40
C HIS A 28 -9.45 -44.25 17.99
N ASN A 29 -9.79 -45.49 17.67
CA ASN A 29 -10.31 -45.88 16.35
C ASN A 29 -11.74 -46.41 16.47
N PHE A 30 -12.70 -45.65 15.95
CA PHE A 30 -14.10 -46.01 15.95
C PHE A 30 -14.43 -46.74 14.65
N ARG A 31 -15.17 -47.86 14.75
CA ARG A 31 -15.69 -48.58 13.58
C ARG A 31 -17.15 -48.93 13.82
N ASN A 32 -18.05 -48.27 13.04
CA ASN A 32 -19.49 -48.49 13.12
C ASN A 32 -20.04 -48.41 14.57
N THR A 33 -19.46 -47.51 15.38
CA THR A 33 -19.82 -47.30 16.78
C THR A 33 -20.95 -46.25 16.83
N SER A 34 -21.96 -46.44 17.73
CA SER A 34 -22.99 -45.38 17.87
C SER A 34 -22.34 -44.08 18.41
N MET A 35 -22.93 -42.92 18.04
CA MET A 35 -22.43 -41.63 18.52
C MET A 35 -22.44 -41.52 20.05
N SER A 36 -23.51 -42.07 20.68
CA SER A 36 -23.65 -42.10 22.12
C SER A 36 -22.55 -42.92 22.78
N GLU A 37 -22.21 -44.08 22.21
CA GLU A 37 -21.12 -44.92 22.66
C GLU A 37 -19.75 -44.25 22.42
N ALA A 38 -19.55 -43.65 21.24
CA ALA A 38 -18.34 -42.93 20.90
C ALA A 38 -18.07 -41.76 21.86
N LEU A 39 -19.09 -40.97 22.19
CA LEU A 39 -19.00 -39.89 23.18
C LEU A 39 -18.72 -40.42 24.58
N THR A 40 -19.32 -41.56 24.95
CA THR A 40 -19.04 -42.24 26.23
C THR A 40 -17.59 -42.68 26.34
N ILE A 41 -17.01 -43.20 25.26
CA ILE A 41 -15.60 -43.61 25.21
C ILE A 41 -14.70 -42.37 25.32
N LEU A 42 -15.02 -41.27 24.60
CA LEU A 42 -14.28 -40.03 24.71
C LEU A 42 -14.38 -39.40 26.10
N ALA A 43 -15.56 -39.48 26.75
CA ALA A 43 -15.75 -39.01 28.13
C ALA A 43 -14.86 -39.73 29.13
N LYS A 44 -14.68 -41.05 28.95
CA LYS A 44 -13.76 -41.86 29.79
C LYS A 44 -12.29 -41.59 29.46
N SER A 45 -11.98 -41.07 28.28
CA SER A 45 -10.62 -40.81 27.78
C SER A 45 -10.10 -39.41 28.08
N THR A 46 -10.91 -38.51 28.64
CA THR A 46 -10.51 -37.16 29.04
C THR A 46 -10.73 -36.93 30.52
N LYS A 47 -9.81 -36.23 31.15
CA LYS A 47 -9.95 -35.73 32.53
C LYS A 47 -10.20 -34.21 32.60
N ASP A 48 -9.98 -33.53 31.46
CA ASP A 48 -10.04 -32.09 31.36
C ASP A 48 -11.46 -31.56 31.05
N TYR A 49 -12.38 -32.48 30.62
CA TYR A 49 -13.74 -32.10 30.20
C TYR A 49 -14.78 -33.12 30.65
N HIS A 50 -15.95 -32.63 31.06
CA HIS A 50 -17.17 -33.41 31.28
C HIS A 50 -18.03 -33.34 30.02
N ILE A 51 -18.24 -34.48 29.35
CA ILE A 51 -19.01 -34.55 28.09
C ILE A 51 -20.46 -34.91 28.43
N ASN A 52 -21.40 -34.04 28.16
CA ASN A 52 -22.83 -34.12 28.46
C ASN A 52 -23.65 -34.28 27.18
N PHE A 53 -24.46 -35.31 27.10
CA PHE A 53 -25.35 -35.59 25.96
C PHE A 53 -26.53 -36.47 26.36
N ILE A 54 -27.60 -36.48 25.54
CA ILE A 54 -28.73 -37.36 25.73
C ILE A 54 -28.50 -38.62 24.91
N TYR A 55 -28.39 -39.77 25.56
CA TYR A 55 -27.98 -41.05 24.94
C TYR A 55 -28.92 -41.44 23.77
N ASP A 56 -30.23 -41.48 24.03
CA ASP A 56 -31.26 -41.92 23.07
C ASP A 56 -31.39 -40.99 21.84
N GLU A 57 -31.05 -39.69 21.99
CA GLU A 57 -31.09 -38.76 20.85
C GLU A 57 -29.99 -39.00 19.82
N LEU A 58 -28.83 -39.57 20.25
CA LEU A 58 -27.65 -39.74 19.44
C LEU A 58 -27.31 -41.20 19.10
N GLU A 59 -28.06 -42.18 19.58
CA GLU A 59 -27.82 -43.60 19.39
C GLU A 59 -27.85 -44.04 17.92
N ASP A 60 -28.74 -43.48 17.14
CA ASP A 60 -28.89 -43.83 15.71
C ASP A 60 -27.75 -43.33 14.79
N PHE A 61 -26.95 -42.35 15.24
CA PHE A 61 -25.86 -41.82 14.46
C PHE A 61 -24.60 -42.71 14.67
N THR A 62 -23.98 -43.14 13.56
CA THR A 62 -22.84 -44.06 13.65
C THR A 62 -21.53 -43.36 13.29
N VAL A 63 -20.48 -43.68 13.97
CA VAL A 63 -19.14 -43.11 13.84
C VAL A 63 -18.18 -44.17 13.31
N THR A 64 -17.48 -43.85 12.23
CA THR A 64 -16.28 -44.58 11.78
C THR A 64 -15.21 -43.56 11.45
N THR A 65 -14.24 -43.43 12.32
CA THR A 65 -13.11 -42.50 12.13
C THR A 65 -11.95 -42.85 13.07
N SER A 66 -10.74 -42.51 12.66
CA SER A 66 -9.54 -42.71 13.48
C SER A 66 -9.09 -41.38 14.08
N ILE A 67 -9.19 -41.23 15.36
CA ILE A 67 -8.69 -40.08 16.13
C ILE A 67 -7.24 -40.34 16.51
N VAL A 68 -6.33 -39.44 16.13
CA VAL A 68 -4.91 -39.53 16.43
C VAL A 68 -4.44 -38.25 17.13
N LYS A 69 -4.05 -38.37 18.39
CA LYS A 69 -3.49 -37.32 19.25
C LYS A 69 -4.30 -35.98 19.19
N ARG A 70 -5.62 -36.07 19.32
CA ARG A 70 -6.53 -34.88 19.32
C ARG A 70 -6.89 -34.46 20.75
N THR A 71 -7.23 -33.18 20.93
CA THR A 71 -7.88 -32.73 22.19
C THR A 71 -9.32 -33.23 22.22
N ALA A 72 -9.94 -33.28 23.41
CA ALA A 72 -11.33 -33.76 23.55
C ALA A 72 -12.32 -32.97 22.69
N PRO A 73 -12.28 -31.60 22.62
CA PRO A 73 -13.14 -30.82 21.73
C PRO A 73 -12.91 -31.13 20.24
N ASP A 74 -11.65 -31.34 19.83
CA ASP A 74 -11.34 -31.62 18.41
C ASP A 74 -11.74 -33.06 18.04
N ALA A 75 -11.60 -34.01 18.96
CA ALA A 75 -12.07 -35.39 18.81
C ALA A 75 -13.60 -35.41 18.62
N ILE A 76 -14.34 -34.70 19.48
CA ILE A 76 -15.80 -34.58 19.38
C ILE A 76 -16.20 -33.94 18.05
N ARG A 77 -15.56 -32.86 17.60
CA ARG A 77 -15.84 -32.25 16.28
C ARG A 77 -15.62 -33.23 15.14
N GLN A 78 -14.57 -34.06 15.26
CA GLN A 78 -14.25 -35.05 14.23
C GLN A 78 -15.31 -36.17 14.18
N ILE A 79 -15.80 -36.70 15.30
CA ILE A 79 -16.85 -37.71 15.31
C ILE A 79 -18.23 -37.17 14.93
N MET A 80 -18.55 -35.91 15.27
CA MET A 80 -19.79 -35.25 14.85
C MET A 80 -19.86 -35.08 13.32
N GLY A 81 -18.75 -34.79 12.67
CA GLY A 81 -18.66 -34.67 11.22
C GLY A 81 -19.72 -33.75 10.63
N PHE A 82 -20.54 -34.27 9.71
CA PHE A 82 -21.63 -33.58 9.05
C PHE A 82 -23.01 -33.89 9.64
N TYR A 83 -23.07 -34.57 10.75
CA TYR A 83 -24.35 -34.84 11.42
C TYR A 83 -24.98 -33.54 11.98
N PRO A 84 -26.31 -33.43 12.05
CA PRO A 84 -27.01 -32.25 12.56
C PRO A 84 -26.88 -32.14 14.07
N MET A 85 -25.67 -31.87 14.51
CA MET A 85 -25.31 -31.75 15.92
C MET A 85 -24.62 -30.45 16.22
N LYS A 86 -24.80 -29.96 17.44
CA LYS A 86 -24.13 -28.77 17.97
C LYS A 86 -23.33 -29.13 19.21
N MET A 87 -22.10 -28.67 19.24
CA MET A 87 -21.25 -28.73 20.41
C MET A 87 -21.13 -27.36 21.04
N THR A 88 -21.43 -27.22 22.32
CA THR A 88 -21.23 -26.02 23.13
C THR A 88 -20.23 -26.34 24.23
N ILE A 89 -19.28 -25.45 24.47
CA ILE A 89 -18.27 -25.60 25.55
C ILE A 89 -18.51 -24.47 26.54
N ASP A 90 -18.72 -24.83 27.82
CA ASP A 90 -18.86 -23.90 28.92
C ASP A 90 -17.93 -24.36 30.08
N GLY A 91 -16.80 -23.67 30.19
CA GLY A 91 -15.75 -24.08 31.12
C GLY A 91 -15.22 -25.50 30.81
N GLU A 92 -15.32 -26.38 31.78
CA GLU A 92 -14.93 -27.82 31.67
C GLU A 92 -16.06 -28.72 31.13
N ASN A 93 -17.26 -28.15 30.85
CA ASN A 93 -18.39 -28.91 30.34
C ASN A 93 -18.48 -28.78 28.81
N ILE A 94 -18.64 -29.91 28.13
CA ILE A 94 -18.95 -29.98 26.70
C ILE A 94 -20.35 -30.57 26.56
N PHE A 95 -21.25 -29.84 25.94
CA PHE A 95 -22.60 -30.29 25.66
C PHE A 95 -22.69 -30.64 24.16
N VAL A 96 -23.17 -31.86 23.84
CA VAL A 96 -23.43 -32.34 22.50
C VAL A 96 -24.93 -32.66 22.36
N GLU A 97 -25.61 -31.95 21.50
CA GLU A 97 -27.04 -32.05 21.29
C GLU A 97 -27.41 -32.16 19.82
N CYS A 98 -28.44 -32.94 19.48
CA CYS A 98 -29.00 -32.97 18.15
C CYS A 98 -29.77 -31.67 17.89
N THR A 99 -29.45 -30.98 16.80
CA THR A 99 -30.13 -29.70 16.45
C THR A 99 -31.42 -29.90 15.71
N GLN A 100 -31.71 -31.13 15.21
CA GLN A 100 -32.90 -31.50 14.50
C GLN A 100 -33.65 -32.58 15.26
N LYS A 101 -34.55 -32.20 16.12
CA LYS A 101 -35.38 -33.10 16.94
C LYS A 101 -36.65 -33.49 16.13
N SER A 102 -36.73 -34.75 15.72
CA SER A 102 -37.91 -35.32 15.09
C SER A 102 -38.14 -36.73 15.67
N ALA A 103 -39.41 -37.08 15.92
CA ALA A 103 -39.78 -38.40 16.42
C ALA A 103 -39.49 -39.51 15.43
N THR A 104 -39.35 -39.19 14.15
CA THR A 104 -39.13 -40.17 13.05
C THR A 104 -37.91 -39.76 12.22
N LYS A 105 -37.13 -40.75 11.79
CA LYS A 105 -35.89 -40.57 11.03
C LYS A 105 -35.86 -41.48 9.81
N MET A 106 -35.21 -41.04 8.72
CA MET A 106 -34.88 -41.85 7.55
C MET A 106 -33.44 -42.34 7.72
N ILE A 107 -33.23 -43.63 7.82
CA ILE A 107 -31.90 -44.25 8.09
C ILE A 107 -31.59 -45.19 6.93
N GLY A 108 -30.48 -45.03 6.28
CA GLY A 108 -30.06 -45.82 5.14
C GLY A 108 -28.56 -45.88 4.95
N ARG A 109 -28.17 -46.68 3.93
CA ARG A 109 -26.75 -46.80 3.54
C ARG A 109 -26.62 -46.62 2.03
N VAL A 110 -25.63 -45.89 1.57
CA VAL A 110 -25.30 -45.72 0.15
C VAL A 110 -24.11 -46.59 -0.21
N VAL A 111 -24.26 -47.39 -1.27
CA VAL A 111 -23.19 -48.29 -1.75
C VAL A 111 -23.02 -48.13 -3.24
N ASP A 112 -21.85 -48.50 -3.76
CA ASP A 112 -21.59 -48.56 -5.22
C ASP A 112 -22.12 -49.91 -5.82
N SER A 113 -21.96 -50.09 -7.12
CA SER A 113 -22.31 -51.32 -7.87
C SER A 113 -21.58 -52.58 -7.37
N LYS A 114 -20.48 -52.42 -6.61
CA LYS A 114 -19.68 -53.51 -5.99
C LYS A 114 -19.96 -53.66 -4.51
N ASN A 115 -21.04 -53.08 -3.98
CA ASN A 115 -21.45 -53.09 -2.59
C ASN A 115 -20.44 -52.44 -1.62
N ARG A 116 -19.54 -51.57 -2.12
CA ARG A 116 -18.63 -50.76 -1.29
C ARG A 116 -19.34 -49.50 -0.81
N PRO A 117 -19.08 -49.02 0.42
CA PRO A 117 -19.73 -47.82 0.90
C PRO A 117 -19.30 -46.61 0.07
N VAL A 118 -20.26 -45.71 -0.22
CA VAL A 118 -19.99 -44.41 -0.84
C VAL A 118 -20.07 -43.35 0.27
N ASP A 119 -18.93 -42.81 0.61
CA ASP A 119 -18.76 -41.73 1.60
C ASP A 119 -19.08 -40.37 1.00
N PHE A 120 -19.52 -39.45 1.84
CA PHE A 120 -19.85 -38.06 1.50
C PHE A 120 -20.84 -37.90 0.33
N ALA A 121 -21.68 -38.90 0.09
CA ALA A 121 -22.77 -38.78 -0.87
C ALA A 121 -23.85 -37.85 -0.29
N ASN A 122 -24.33 -36.91 -1.10
CA ASN A 122 -25.44 -36.03 -0.72
C ASN A 122 -26.74 -36.79 -0.78
N VAL A 123 -27.51 -36.78 0.32
CA VAL A 123 -28.85 -37.39 0.43
C VAL A 123 -29.87 -36.30 0.69
N ALA A 124 -30.79 -36.07 -0.23
CA ALA A 124 -31.90 -35.13 -0.10
C ALA A 124 -33.21 -35.88 0.04
N LEU A 125 -34.00 -35.55 1.04
CA LEU A 125 -35.36 -36.00 1.24
C LEU A 125 -36.32 -34.97 0.63
N LEU A 126 -37.10 -35.40 -0.38
CA LEU A 126 -38.00 -34.50 -1.08
C LEU A 126 -39.46 -34.96 -0.88
N ASN A 127 -40.37 -34.02 -0.85
CA ASN A 127 -41.81 -34.27 -0.78
C ASN A 127 -42.29 -35.02 -2.02
N VAL A 128 -43.09 -36.06 -1.83
CA VAL A 128 -43.60 -36.92 -2.90
C VAL A 128 -44.56 -36.17 -3.85
N ARG A 129 -45.24 -35.10 -3.38
CA ARG A 129 -46.24 -34.35 -4.14
C ARG A 129 -45.66 -33.31 -5.10
N ASP A 130 -44.66 -32.55 -4.63
CA ASP A 130 -44.13 -31.35 -5.32
C ASP A 130 -42.60 -31.35 -5.45
N SER A 131 -41.94 -32.42 -4.98
CA SER A 131 -40.47 -32.52 -4.96
C SER A 131 -39.73 -31.35 -4.21
N SER A 132 -40.44 -30.63 -3.33
CA SER A 132 -39.80 -29.64 -2.44
C SER A 132 -38.91 -30.36 -1.45
N LEU A 133 -37.82 -29.70 -1.05
CA LEU A 133 -36.86 -30.23 -0.08
C LEU A 133 -37.50 -30.29 1.32
N ILE A 134 -37.59 -31.48 1.90
CA ILE A 134 -37.99 -31.70 3.31
C ILE A 134 -36.79 -31.52 4.20
N ASN A 135 -35.70 -32.26 3.92
CA ASN A 135 -34.49 -32.28 4.69
C ASN A 135 -33.33 -32.88 3.88
N GLY A 136 -32.08 -32.82 4.38
CA GLY A 136 -30.94 -33.44 3.71
C GLY A 136 -29.74 -33.66 4.62
N GLY A 137 -28.82 -34.49 4.16
CA GLY A 137 -27.58 -34.83 4.86
C GLY A 137 -26.56 -35.43 3.92
N VAL A 138 -25.45 -35.90 4.46
CA VAL A 138 -24.40 -36.61 3.73
C VAL A 138 -24.10 -37.94 4.41
N THR A 139 -23.62 -38.92 3.63
CA THR A 139 -23.22 -40.24 4.17
C THR A 139 -21.86 -40.11 4.91
N ASN A 140 -21.70 -40.93 5.94
CA ASN A 140 -20.43 -41.08 6.63
C ASN A 140 -19.44 -42.01 5.87
N GLU A 141 -18.27 -42.30 6.40
CA GLU A 141 -17.24 -43.16 5.80
C GLU A 141 -17.72 -44.64 5.55
N ASN A 142 -18.78 -45.08 6.22
CA ASN A 142 -19.44 -46.35 5.95
C ASN A 142 -20.61 -46.29 4.96
N GLY A 143 -20.79 -45.10 4.33
CA GLY A 143 -21.92 -44.82 3.46
C GLY A 143 -23.28 -44.69 4.17
N GLN A 144 -23.34 -44.62 5.50
CA GLN A 144 -24.57 -44.47 6.28
C GLN A 144 -25.02 -43.03 6.43
N PHE A 145 -26.37 -42.85 6.45
CA PHE A 145 -26.97 -41.56 6.74
C PHE A 145 -28.16 -41.70 7.71
N VAL A 146 -28.39 -40.68 8.51
CA VAL A 146 -29.52 -40.53 9.42
C VAL A 146 -30.05 -39.12 9.24
N ILE A 147 -31.26 -38.99 8.71
CA ILE A 147 -31.89 -37.70 8.39
C ILE A 147 -33.30 -37.64 9.03
N PRO A 148 -33.59 -36.67 9.91
CA PRO A 148 -34.91 -36.44 10.45
C PRO A 148 -35.96 -36.21 9.36
N CYS A 149 -37.10 -36.88 9.48
CA CYS A 149 -38.19 -36.84 8.49
C CYS A 149 -39.57 -37.06 9.15
N GLU A 150 -40.39 -36.04 9.17
CA GLU A 150 -41.75 -36.13 9.73
C GLU A 150 -42.80 -36.68 8.73
N ALA A 151 -42.45 -36.67 7.47
CA ALA A 151 -43.35 -37.23 6.43
C ALA A 151 -43.38 -38.77 6.47
N THR A 152 -44.50 -39.38 6.28
CA THR A 152 -44.66 -40.86 6.24
C THR A 152 -43.96 -41.54 5.05
N LYS A 153 -43.71 -40.77 3.97
CA LYS A 153 -42.97 -41.19 2.77
C LYS A 153 -42.21 -39.97 2.21
N ALA A 154 -41.02 -40.22 1.68
CA ALA A 154 -40.24 -39.20 0.99
C ALA A 154 -39.51 -39.76 -0.24
N ILE A 155 -39.25 -38.90 -1.23
CA ILE A 155 -38.31 -39.21 -2.30
C ILE A 155 -36.91 -39.06 -1.73
N VAL A 156 -36.14 -40.14 -1.71
CA VAL A 156 -34.72 -40.10 -1.33
C VAL A 156 -33.91 -39.94 -2.60
N ARG A 157 -33.32 -38.76 -2.79
CA ARG A 157 -32.40 -38.45 -3.90
C ARG A 157 -30.97 -38.50 -3.39
N VAL A 158 -30.18 -39.42 -3.98
CA VAL A 158 -28.77 -39.57 -3.62
C VAL A 158 -27.90 -39.19 -4.81
N SER A 159 -26.90 -38.33 -4.57
CA SER A 159 -25.92 -37.89 -5.57
C SER A 159 -24.50 -37.88 -4.99
N CYS A 160 -23.55 -38.35 -5.76
CA CYS A 160 -22.11 -38.28 -5.44
C CYS A 160 -21.31 -38.07 -6.73
N VAL A 161 -20.17 -37.40 -6.62
CA VAL A 161 -19.28 -37.19 -7.77
C VAL A 161 -18.74 -38.53 -8.25
N GLY A 162 -18.85 -38.80 -9.55
CA GLY A 162 -18.45 -40.10 -10.14
C GLY A 162 -19.59 -41.13 -10.24
N TYR A 163 -20.82 -40.83 -9.79
CA TYR A 163 -21.97 -41.71 -9.82
C TYR A 163 -23.18 -41.04 -10.45
N HIS A 164 -24.07 -41.88 -11.03
CA HIS A 164 -25.40 -41.45 -11.50
C HIS A 164 -26.29 -41.14 -10.29
N THR A 165 -26.96 -39.99 -10.31
CA THR A 165 -27.94 -39.62 -9.28
C THR A 165 -29.09 -40.59 -9.29
N THR A 166 -29.46 -41.14 -8.13
CA THR A 166 -30.60 -42.03 -7.93
C THR A 166 -31.69 -41.34 -7.13
N SER A 167 -32.95 -41.54 -7.48
CA SER A 167 -34.11 -40.98 -6.77
C SER A 167 -35.25 -42.02 -6.69
N ASN A 168 -35.61 -42.45 -5.48
CA ASN A 168 -36.69 -43.41 -5.24
C ASN A 168 -37.52 -42.99 -4.03
N VAL A 169 -38.79 -43.43 -3.99
CA VAL A 169 -39.71 -43.18 -2.87
C VAL A 169 -39.55 -44.29 -1.83
N TYR A 170 -39.32 -43.86 -0.57
CA TYR A 170 -39.25 -44.76 0.57
C TYR A 170 -40.24 -44.34 1.67
N ALA A 171 -40.74 -45.28 2.45
CA ALA A 171 -41.38 -45.00 3.71
C ALA A 171 -40.36 -44.59 4.76
N THR A 172 -40.73 -43.69 5.66
CA THR A 172 -39.81 -43.21 6.74
C THR A 172 -39.46 -44.34 7.69
N GLY A 173 -38.20 -44.43 8.12
CA GLY A 173 -37.63 -45.50 8.91
C GLY A 173 -36.33 -46.05 8.32
N LYS A 174 -35.98 -47.27 8.63
CA LYS A 174 -34.77 -47.97 8.10
C LYS A 174 -35.07 -48.46 6.66
N ILE A 175 -34.41 -47.86 5.64
CA ILE A 175 -34.72 -48.10 4.22
C ILE A 175 -33.68 -49.02 3.52
N GLY A 176 -32.65 -49.49 4.25
CA GLY A 176 -31.64 -50.38 3.69
C GLY A 176 -30.56 -49.70 2.84
N ALA A 177 -30.01 -50.48 1.87
CA ALA A 177 -28.96 -49.97 0.99
C ALA A 177 -29.50 -49.34 -0.29
N ILE A 178 -29.00 -48.19 -0.67
CA ILE A 178 -29.24 -47.51 -1.96
C ILE A 178 -27.98 -47.66 -2.80
N THR A 179 -28.12 -48.28 -3.98
CA THR A 179 -26.97 -48.47 -4.87
C THR A 179 -26.84 -47.31 -5.86
N LEU A 180 -25.66 -46.76 -5.96
CA LEU A 180 -25.26 -45.78 -6.98
C LEU A 180 -24.46 -46.48 -8.09
N ASN A 181 -24.84 -46.26 -9.34
CA ASN A 181 -24.11 -46.78 -10.50
C ASN A 181 -23.00 -45.80 -10.90
N ASP A 182 -21.83 -46.34 -11.27
CA ASP A 182 -20.70 -45.54 -11.72
C ASP A 182 -21.09 -44.71 -12.96
N ALA A 183 -20.90 -43.42 -12.91
CA ALA A 183 -21.03 -42.53 -14.05
C ALA A 183 -19.67 -42.46 -14.74
N THR A 184 -19.54 -43.09 -15.92
CA THR A 184 -18.44 -42.76 -16.84
C THR A 184 -18.68 -41.35 -17.37
N ILE A 185 -18.27 -40.32 -16.59
CA ILE A 185 -18.22 -38.94 -17.06
C ILE A 185 -17.01 -38.84 -17.98
N ASN A 186 -17.22 -38.99 -19.29
CA ASN A 186 -16.34 -38.35 -20.24
C ASN A 186 -16.46 -36.84 -20.01
N LEU A 187 -15.58 -36.29 -19.17
CA LEU A 187 -15.35 -34.86 -19.07
C LEU A 187 -14.83 -34.42 -20.44
N LYS A 188 -15.72 -34.09 -21.37
CA LYS A 188 -15.39 -33.09 -22.38
C LYS A 188 -14.96 -31.90 -21.54
N ASN A 189 -13.67 -31.57 -21.61
CA ASN A 189 -13.16 -30.35 -21.03
C ASN A 189 -13.99 -29.17 -21.54
N VAL A 190 -15.04 -28.82 -20.83
CA VAL A 190 -15.59 -27.48 -20.91
C VAL A 190 -14.60 -26.62 -20.16
N VAL A 191 -13.55 -26.19 -20.87
CA VAL A 191 -12.76 -25.08 -20.46
C VAL A 191 -13.70 -23.88 -20.53
N VAL A 192 -14.41 -23.61 -19.45
CA VAL A 192 -15.00 -22.30 -19.21
C VAL A 192 -13.81 -21.37 -19.03
N LYS A 193 -13.32 -20.81 -20.15
CA LYS A 193 -12.45 -19.64 -20.14
C LYS A 193 -13.26 -18.45 -19.68
N GLY A 194 -13.66 -18.45 -18.42
CA GLY A 194 -14.09 -17.24 -17.74
C GLY A 194 -12.85 -16.38 -17.58
N HIS A 195 -12.65 -15.40 -18.45
CA HIS A 195 -11.65 -14.35 -18.24
C HIS A 195 -12.03 -13.63 -16.94
N ARG A 196 -11.31 -13.95 -15.85
CA ARG A 196 -11.51 -13.29 -14.57
C ARG A 196 -11.11 -11.84 -14.74
N LYS A 197 -12.06 -10.91 -14.59
CA LYS A 197 -11.79 -9.47 -14.63
C LYS A 197 -10.93 -9.11 -13.42
N ILE A 198 -9.66 -8.83 -13.63
CA ILE A 198 -8.73 -8.36 -12.59
C ILE A 198 -8.88 -6.86 -12.42
N TYR A 199 -9.00 -6.13 -13.53
CA TYR A 199 -9.29 -4.70 -13.54
C TYR A 199 -10.80 -4.48 -13.53
N LYS A 200 -11.26 -3.70 -12.56
CA LYS A 200 -12.61 -3.14 -12.48
C LYS A 200 -12.49 -1.63 -12.39
N SER A 201 -13.49 -0.93 -12.83
CA SER A 201 -13.63 0.50 -12.64
C SER A 201 -14.99 0.78 -12.03
N ASP A 202 -15.09 1.76 -11.18
CA ASP A 202 -16.37 2.37 -10.81
C ASP A 202 -16.46 3.80 -11.39
N GLY A 203 -15.63 4.06 -12.42
CA GLY A 203 -15.54 5.32 -13.13
C GLY A 203 -14.49 6.28 -12.54
N THR A 204 -14.35 6.45 -11.21
CA THR A 204 -13.32 7.32 -10.60
C THR A 204 -12.02 6.61 -10.38
N LYS A 205 -12.07 5.33 -10.08
CA LYS A 205 -10.95 4.54 -9.61
C LYS A 205 -10.73 3.30 -10.45
N LEU A 206 -9.47 2.94 -10.60
CA LEU A 206 -9.07 1.63 -11.06
C LEU A 206 -9.03 0.70 -9.86
N ILE A 207 -9.80 -0.38 -9.87
CA ILE A 207 -9.79 -1.41 -8.84
C ILE A 207 -9.09 -2.63 -9.39
N VAL A 208 -7.99 -3.02 -8.76
CA VAL A 208 -7.22 -4.23 -9.11
C VAL A 208 -7.52 -5.33 -8.11
N ASP A 209 -8.12 -6.42 -8.56
CA ASP A 209 -8.46 -7.59 -7.74
C ASP A 209 -7.20 -8.46 -7.59
N VAL A 210 -6.46 -8.25 -6.50
CA VAL A 210 -5.19 -8.92 -6.23
C VAL A 210 -5.38 -10.42 -6.07
N GLN A 211 -6.46 -10.85 -5.40
CA GLN A 211 -6.72 -12.27 -5.14
C GLN A 211 -7.01 -13.09 -6.39
N LYS A 212 -7.46 -12.45 -7.46
CA LYS A 212 -7.77 -13.12 -8.73
C LYS A 212 -6.62 -13.09 -9.73
N SER A 213 -5.50 -12.46 -9.36
CA SER A 213 -4.31 -12.31 -10.18
C SER A 213 -3.11 -13.00 -9.57
N ILE A 214 -2.05 -13.16 -10.35
CA ILE A 214 -0.73 -13.62 -9.90
C ILE A 214 -0.14 -12.67 -8.83
N LEU A 215 -0.61 -11.43 -8.78
CA LEU A 215 -0.14 -10.43 -7.82
C LEU A 215 -0.33 -10.87 -6.36
N SER A 216 -1.32 -11.75 -6.06
CA SER A 216 -1.51 -12.31 -4.71
C SER A 216 -0.29 -13.06 -4.18
N ASP A 217 0.51 -13.63 -5.07
CA ASP A 217 1.70 -14.43 -4.74
C ASP A 217 3.01 -13.69 -5.03
N PHE A 218 2.93 -12.42 -5.50
CA PHE A 218 4.11 -11.71 -6.00
C PHE A 218 5.03 -11.17 -4.91
N GLY A 219 4.56 -10.93 -3.70
CA GLY A 219 5.46 -10.49 -2.63
C GLY A 219 4.83 -9.58 -1.59
N THR A 220 5.11 -8.30 -1.62
CA THR A 220 4.62 -7.28 -0.69
C THR A 220 3.60 -6.36 -1.34
N ALA A 221 2.95 -5.51 -0.53
CA ALA A 221 2.14 -4.42 -1.05
C ALA A 221 2.98 -3.46 -1.90
N ASP A 222 4.20 -3.16 -1.45
CA ASP A 222 5.13 -2.31 -2.18
C ASP A 222 5.42 -2.85 -3.58
N ASP A 223 5.72 -4.15 -3.66
CA ASP A 223 5.96 -4.83 -4.94
C ASP A 223 4.79 -4.75 -5.92
N ILE A 224 3.54 -4.90 -5.42
CA ILE A 224 2.36 -4.87 -6.30
C ILE A 224 1.97 -3.46 -6.69
N VAL A 225 2.08 -2.49 -5.78
CA VAL A 225 1.72 -1.09 -6.07
C VAL A 225 2.59 -0.52 -7.19
N ALA A 226 3.90 -0.81 -7.18
CA ALA A 226 4.81 -0.41 -8.24
C ALA A 226 4.47 -0.98 -9.64
N LEU A 227 3.64 -2.03 -9.70
CA LEU A 227 3.24 -2.71 -10.95
C LEU A 227 1.89 -2.24 -11.48
N LEU A 228 1.16 -1.42 -10.71
CA LEU A 228 -0.17 -0.98 -11.10
C LEU A 228 -0.14 -0.04 -12.31
N PRO A 229 -1.17 -0.06 -13.16
CA PRO A 229 -1.32 0.90 -14.23
C PRO A 229 -1.23 2.34 -13.73
N THR A 230 -0.54 3.19 -14.46
CA THR A 230 -0.29 4.62 -14.15
C THR A 230 0.56 4.91 -12.92
N VAL A 231 0.93 3.90 -12.14
CA VAL A 231 1.75 4.06 -10.93
C VAL A 231 3.23 3.82 -11.26
N SER A 232 4.10 4.62 -10.68
CA SER A 232 5.55 4.45 -10.69
C SER A 232 6.12 4.78 -9.30
N GLY A 233 7.30 4.26 -8.99
CA GLY A 233 7.94 4.42 -7.69
C GLY A 233 8.12 3.09 -6.95
N GLY A 234 8.45 3.17 -5.68
CA GLY A 234 8.70 2.05 -4.78
C GLY A 234 9.12 2.56 -3.41
N ASP A 235 9.47 1.64 -2.50
CA ASP A 235 9.90 1.96 -1.13
C ASP A 235 8.90 2.86 -0.40
N GLY A 236 7.59 2.60 -0.62
CA GLY A 236 6.50 3.33 -0.02
C GLY A 236 6.25 4.73 -0.60
N SER A 237 6.98 5.14 -1.62
CA SER A 237 6.79 6.42 -2.33
C SER A 237 6.38 6.16 -3.77
N TYR A 238 5.19 6.61 -4.14
CA TYR A 238 4.61 6.39 -5.46
C TYR A 238 4.14 7.67 -6.09
N THR A 239 4.24 7.73 -7.41
CA THR A 239 3.64 8.76 -8.22
C THR A 239 2.59 8.15 -9.15
N VAL A 240 1.48 8.84 -9.35
CA VAL A 240 0.50 8.50 -10.37
C VAL A 240 0.74 9.40 -11.58
N PHE A 241 0.86 8.80 -12.75
CA PHE A 241 1.20 9.50 -13.99
C PHE A 241 0.28 10.71 -14.22
N GLY A 242 0.86 11.88 -14.46
CA GLY A 242 0.14 13.13 -14.63
C GLY A 242 -0.41 13.77 -13.35
N ARG A 243 -0.36 13.07 -12.18
CA ARG A 243 -0.91 13.56 -10.90
C ARG A 243 0.18 13.95 -9.90
N GLY A 244 1.35 13.34 -9.99
CA GLY A 244 2.43 13.51 -9.02
C GLY A 244 2.33 12.49 -7.88
N ASN A 245 2.80 12.87 -6.69
CA ASN A 245 2.85 11.98 -5.54
C ASN A 245 1.46 11.49 -5.13
N ALA A 246 1.35 10.19 -4.88
CA ALA A 246 0.13 9.56 -4.41
C ALA A 246 0.20 9.29 -2.91
N GLU A 247 -0.90 9.51 -2.24
CA GLU A 247 -1.07 9.08 -0.87
C GLU A 247 -1.50 7.62 -0.82
N VAL A 248 -0.93 6.83 0.08
CA VAL A 248 -1.26 5.41 0.23
C VAL A 248 -2.12 5.19 1.47
N TYR A 249 -3.20 4.43 1.29
CA TYR A 249 -4.12 4.05 2.36
C TYR A 249 -4.18 2.53 2.50
N LEU A 250 -4.15 2.02 3.72
CA LEU A 250 -4.48 0.65 4.08
C LEU A 250 -5.91 0.61 4.64
N ASP A 251 -6.84 -0.02 3.94
CA ASP A 251 -8.28 0.09 4.17
C ASP A 251 -8.72 1.56 4.10
N ASN A 252 -8.95 2.21 5.22
CA ASN A 252 -9.28 3.64 5.27
C ASN A 252 -8.22 4.45 6.03
N ARG A 253 -7.09 3.86 6.38
CA ARG A 253 -6.02 4.50 7.14
C ARG A 253 -4.88 4.89 6.22
N LYS A 254 -4.49 6.16 6.19
CA LYS A 254 -3.28 6.62 5.49
C LYS A 254 -2.03 5.96 6.09
N VAL A 255 -1.16 5.47 5.22
CA VAL A 255 0.13 4.90 5.58
C VAL A 255 1.04 6.02 6.08
N ARG A 256 1.59 5.87 7.28
CA ARG A 256 2.48 6.84 7.92
C ARG A 256 3.94 6.49 7.73
N ASP A 257 4.24 5.22 7.92
CA ASP A 257 5.58 4.66 7.74
C ASP A 257 5.63 3.94 6.40
N LYS A 258 6.43 4.46 5.48
CA LYS A 258 6.57 3.92 4.11
C LYS A 258 6.97 2.45 4.12
N SER A 259 7.75 2.01 5.12
CA SER A 259 8.15 0.61 5.30
C SER A 259 6.96 -0.33 5.63
N GLU A 260 5.79 0.21 5.98
CA GLU A 260 4.58 -0.59 6.24
C GLU A 260 4.13 -1.38 5.01
N LEU A 261 4.33 -0.84 3.81
CA LEU A 261 3.97 -1.49 2.56
C LEU A 261 4.91 -2.64 2.20
N SER A 262 6.19 -2.48 2.45
CA SER A 262 7.16 -3.57 2.26
C SER A 262 6.96 -4.72 3.26
N ARG A 263 6.31 -4.46 4.39
CA ARG A 263 5.94 -5.46 5.41
C ARG A 263 4.64 -6.18 5.09
N LEU A 264 3.70 -5.57 4.34
CA LEU A 264 2.40 -6.15 4.03
C LEU A 264 2.51 -7.18 2.90
N SER A 265 2.07 -8.43 3.15
CA SER A 265 2.06 -9.48 2.12
C SER A 265 0.98 -9.23 1.08
N SER A 266 1.29 -9.46 -0.18
CA SER A 266 0.32 -9.46 -1.28
C SER A 266 -0.86 -10.41 -1.04
N LYS A 267 -0.67 -11.52 -0.33
CA LYS A 267 -1.73 -12.48 0.04
C LYS A 267 -2.79 -11.92 0.97
N ASP A 268 -2.43 -10.91 1.75
CA ASP A 268 -3.35 -10.27 2.69
C ASP A 268 -4.14 -9.14 2.04
N ILE A 269 -3.84 -8.81 0.79
CA ILE A 269 -4.51 -7.78 0.03
C ILE A 269 -5.69 -8.39 -0.74
N SER A 270 -6.86 -7.78 -0.61
CA SER A 270 -8.04 -8.12 -1.41
C SER A 270 -8.01 -7.39 -2.74
N THR A 271 -7.95 -6.07 -2.69
CA THR A 271 -7.94 -5.19 -3.86
C THR A 271 -7.00 -4.02 -3.63
N VAL A 272 -6.48 -3.45 -4.72
CA VAL A 272 -5.85 -2.13 -4.71
C VAL A 272 -6.64 -1.20 -5.60
N GLU A 273 -6.96 0.00 -5.08
CA GLU A 273 -7.69 1.03 -5.81
C GLU A 273 -6.74 2.19 -6.12
N VAL A 274 -6.64 2.59 -7.37
CA VAL A 274 -5.94 3.82 -7.78
C VAL A 274 -7.00 4.87 -8.08
N ILE A 275 -7.06 5.90 -7.25
CA ILE A 275 -8.06 6.99 -7.30
C ILE A 275 -7.36 8.22 -7.86
N ASN A 276 -7.60 8.54 -9.11
CA ASN A 276 -6.96 9.65 -9.79
C ASN A 276 -7.53 11.02 -9.37
N ASN A 277 -8.80 11.07 -8.99
CA ASN A 277 -9.49 12.28 -8.53
C ASN A 277 -10.14 11.99 -7.18
N PRO A 278 -9.40 12.15 -6.06
CA PRO A 278 -9.95 11.92 -4.72
C PRO A 278 -11.07 12.89 -4.36
N GLY A 279 -12.12 12.38 -3.69
CA GLY A 279 -13.28 13.17 -3.24
C GLY A 279 -12.93 14.13 -2.09
N VAL A 280 -13.97 14.84 -1.62
CA VAL A 280 -13.84 15.89 -0.58
C VAL A 280 -13.52 15.35 0.82
N GLU A 281 -13.70 14.04 1.04
CA GLU A 281 -13.35 13.32 2.27
C GLU A 281 -11.84 13.15 2.48
N TYR A 282 -11.05 13.39 1.43
CA TYR A 282 -9.59 13.40 1.46
C TYR A 282 -9.09 14.85 1.54
N ASP A 283 -7.85 15.02 1.97
CA ASP A 283 -7.22 16.34 2.04
C ASP A 283 -7.18 17.03 0.66
N ALA A 284 -7.22 18.37 0.65
CA ALA A 284 -7.21 19.13 -0.58
C ALA A 284 -5.87 19.02 -1.33
N ASP A 285 -4.78 18.64 -0.68
CA ASP A 285 -3.47 18.36 -1.27
C ASP A 285 -3.33 16.94 -1.84
N ALA A 286 -4.24 16.02 -1.54
CA ALA A 286 -4.23 14.66 -2.06
C ALA A 286 -4.59 14.64 -3.56
N HIS A 287 -3.59 14.68 -4.43
CA HIS A 287 -3.78 14.69 -5.89
C HIS A 287 -4.12 13.31 -6.47
N ALA A 288 -3.63 12.24 -5.86
CA ALA A 288 -3.97 10.86 -6.17
C ALA A 288 -3.93 10.00 -4.92
N ILE A 289 -4.71 8.92 -4.89
CA ILE A 289 -4.73 7.98 -3.76
C ILE A 289 -4.57 6.56 -4.27
N ILE A 290 -3.75 5.78 -3.56
CA ILE A 290 -3.62 4.35 -3.73
C ILE A 290 -4.18 3.70 -2.47
N LYS A 291 -5.37 3.09 -2.56
CA LYS A 291 -6.02 2.46 -1.43
C LYS A 291 -5.89 0.95 -1.52
N ILE A 292 -5.25 0.36 -0.53
CA ILE A 292 -5.03 -1.08 -0.39
C ILE A 292 -6.06 -1.63 0.57
N ASN A 293 -6.98 -2.45 0.09
CA ASN A 293 -8.01 -3.08 0.90
C ASN A 293 -7.56 -4.48 1.33
N LEU A 294 -7.59 -4.76 2.62
CA LEU A 294 -7.09 -6.00 3.21
C LEU A 294 -8.18 -7.09 3.26
N ARG A 295 -7.74 -8.35 3.34
CA ARG A 295 -8.61 -9.49 3.60
C ARG A 295 -8.89 -9.58 5.10
N HIS A 296 -10.15 -9.51 5.49
CA HIS A 296 -10.56 -9.51 6.90
C HIS A 296 -10.65 -10.91 7.56
N LYS A 297 -9.84 -11.88 7.16
CA LYS A 297 -9.69 -13.14 7.91
C LYS A 297 -8.68 -12.93 9.03
N VAL A 298 -9.15 -12.81 10.26
CA VAL A 298 -8.31 -12.64 11.43
C VAL A 298 -8.13 -13.99 12.12
N ASP A 299 -6.92 -14.55 12.06
CA ASP A 299 -6.54 -15.68 12.88
C ASP A 299 -6.27 -15.17 14.30
N ARG A 300 -6.84 -15.85 15.32
CA ARG A 300 -6.60 -15.50 16.71
C ARG A 300 -5.23 -15.99 17.18
N GLY A 301 -4.64 -15.28 18.13
CA GLY A 301 -3.36 -15.59 18.74
C GLY A 301 -2.21 -14.77 18.22
N LEU A 302 -1.01 -15.26 18.42
CA LEU A 302 0.24 -14.63 18.02
C LEU A 302 0.51 -14.86 16.53
N GLY A 303 0.83 -13.79 15.80
CA GLY A 303 1.36 -13.83 14.45
C GLY A 303 2.77 -13.26 14.39
N ILE A 304 3.61 -13.80 13.53
CA ILE A 304 5.01 -13.40 13.35
C ILE A 304 5.29 -13.24 11.85
N ARG A 305 5.93 -12.15 11.50
CA ARG A 305 6.54 -11.97 10.18
C ARG A 305 7.97 -11.48 10.34
N ALA A 306 8.89 -12.12 9.63
CA ALA A 306 10.28 -11.70 9.55
C ALA A 306 10.70 -11.65 8.09
N SER A 307 11.46 -10.64 7.68
CA SER A 307 12.04 -10.56 6.34
C SER A 307 13.44 -9.97 6.38
N VAL A 308 14.28 -10.45 5.47
CA VAL A 308 15.62 -9.93 5.19
C VAL A 308 15.71 -9.70 3.69
N PHE A 309 16.11 -8.50 3.32
CA PHE A 309 16.40 -8.08 1.95
C PHE A 309 17.86 -7.67 1.86
N ASP A 310 18.54 -8.14 0.84
CA ASP A 310 19.89 -7.72 0.49
C ASP A 310 19.96 -7.40 -1.00
N SER A 311 20.67 -6.34 -1.35
CA SER A 311 20.79 -5.86 -2.73
C SER A 311 22.20 -5.36 -3.00
N GLN A 312 22.90 -6.04 -3.87
CA GLN A 312 24.27 -5.74 -4.24
C GLN A 312 24.34 -5.06 -5.61
N GLY A 313 24.78 -3.80 -5.61
CA GLY A 313 25.22 -3.05 -6.77
C GLY A 313 26.70 -2.68 -6.63
N ARG A 314 27.08 -1.44 -6.93
CA ARG A 314 28.40 -0.88 -6.59
C ARG A 314 28.60 -0.79 -5.07
N LYS A 315 27.50 -0.61 -4.36
CA LYS A 315 27.39 -0.64 -2.89
C LYS A 315 26.30 -1.59 -2.47
N ASN A 316 26.39 -2.14 -1.26
CA ASN A 316 25.36 -2.98 -0.69
C ASN A 316 24.24 -2.15 -0.05
N SER A 317 23.02 -2.60 -0.18
CA SER A 317 21.83 -2.09 0.54
C SER A 317 21.10 -3.27 1.16
N ASP A 318 20.68 -3.13 2.41
CA ASP A 318 20.05 -4.20 3.20
C ASP A 318 18.85 -3.68 4.01
N SER A 319 17.93 -4.57 4.35
CA SER A 319 16.82 -4.26 5.24
C SER A 319 16.37 -5.50 5.99
N GLU A 320 16.19 -5.36 7.31
CA GLU A 320 15.63 -6.37 8.20
C GLU A 320 14.34 -5.84 8.81
N GLN A 321 13.36 -6.73 8.90
CA GLN A 321 12.05 -6.39 9.47
C GLN A 321 11.53 -7.54 10.31
N LEU A 322 10.99 -7.19 11.49
CA LEU A 322 10.27 -8.11 12.37
C LEU A 322 8.94 -7.47 12.75
N GLN A 323 7.86 -8.18 12.54
CA GLN A 323 6.53 -7.78 13.00
C GLN A 323 5.93 -8.89 13.86
N LEU A 324 5.45 -8.49 15.02
CA LEU A 324 4.69 -9.32 15.95
C LEU A 324 3.26 -8.77 15.99
N THR A 325 2.28 -9.65 15.90
CA THR A 325 0.86 -9.28 16.02
C THR A 325 0.19 -10.19 17.03
N TYR A 326 -0.70 -9.65 17.84
CA TYR A 326 -1.54 -10.40 18.75
C TYR A 326 -3.00 -10.04 18.54
N ASN A 327 -3.82 -11.01 18.19
CA ASN A 327 -5.23 -10.84 17.90
C ASN A 327 -6.08 -11.67 18.87
N ALA A 328 -6.82 -10.99 19.75
CA ALA A 328 -7.83 -11.60 20.61
C ALA A 328 -9.24 -11.20 20.16
N LYS A 329 -10.27 -11.68 20.84
CA LYS A 329 -11.67 -11.39 20.48
C LYS A 329 -11.98 -9.90 20.49
N LYS A 330 -11.47 -9.15 21.47
CA LYS A 330 -11.75 -7.73 21.67
C LYS A 330 -10.52 -6.82 21.61
N ILE A 331 -9.32 -7.38 21.74
CA ILE A 331 -8.08 -6.61 21.80
C ILE A 331 -7.15 -7.10 20.69
N ASN A 332 -6.56 -6.15 19.98
CA ASN A 332 -5.56 -6.41 18.95
C ASN A 332 -4.36 -5.50 19.21
N GLY A 333 -3.17 -6.05 19.10
CA GLY A 333 -1.92 -5.29 19.25
C GLY A 333 -0.90 -5.69 18.21
N PHE A 334 0.05 -4.81 17.96
CA PHE A 334 1.20 -5.09 17.10
C PHE A 334 2.43 -4.37 17.60
N LEU A 335 3.58 -4.95 17.29
CA LEU A 335 4.90 -4.35 17.41
C LEU A 335 5.66 -4.62 16.11
N SER A 336 6.24 -3.59 15.52
CA SER A 336 7.04 -3.68 14.30
C SER A 336 8.40 -3.03 14.55
N LEU A 337 9.46 -3.73 14.19
CA LEU A 337 10.83 -3.28 14.22
C LEU A 337 11.35 -3.33 12.79
N SER A 338 11.95 -2.27 12.31
CA SER A 338 12.61 -2.24 10.99
C SER A 338 13.94 -1.52 11.07
N ASN A 339 14.88 -2.04 10.33
CA ASN A 339 16.18 -1.46 10.08
C ASN A 339 16.44 -1.51 8.58
N SER A 340 16.89 -0.41 7.98
CA SER A 340 17.25 -0.39 6.56
C SER A 340 18.47 0.49 6.32
N SER A 341 19.31 0.04 5.40
CA SER A 341 20.49 0.74 4.95
C SER A 341 20.48 0.74 3.41
N SER A 342 20.43 1.91 2.83
CA SER A 342 20.50 2.09 1.38
C SER A 342 21.79 2.82 1.01
N ARG A 343 22.60 2.17 0.19
CA ARG A 343 23.87 2.74 -0.28
C ARG A 343 23.99 2.62 -1.78
N TYR A 344 24.34 3.70 -2.44
CA TYR A 344 24.53 3.70 -3.89
C TYR A 344 25.55 4.75 -4.32
N LYS A 345 26.13 4.54 -5.50
CA LYS A 345 27.02 5.49 -6.17
C LYS A 345 26.38 6.01 -7.44
N THR A 346 26.51 7.31 -7.66
CA THR A 346 26.01 7.97 -8.87
C THR A 346 27.17 8.61 -9.61
N ASP A 347 27.28 8.40 -10.91
CA ASP A 347 28.11 9.21 -11.78
C ASP A 347 27.20 10.25 -12.43
N GLN A 348 27.55 11.54 -12.34
CA GLN A 348 26.71 12.62 -12.85
C GLN A 348 27.56 13.65 -13.60
N THR A 349 27.01 14.16 -14.69
CA THR A 349 27.51 15.31 -15.42
C THR A 349 26.40 16.35 -15.50
N ASN A 350 26.70 17.56 -15.11
CA ASN A 350 25.82 18.73 -15.22
C ASN A 350 26.43 19.70 -16.24
N LYS A 351 25.61 20.27 -17.09
CA LYS A 351 25.95 21.40 -17.95
C LYS A 351 24.97 22.51 -17.69
N GLU A 352 25.47 23.64 -17.30
CA GLU A 352 24.71 24.83 -16.98
C GLU A 352 25.10 25.94 -17.96
N GLN A 353 24.11 26.57 -18.57
CA GLN A 353 24.32 27.71 -19.43
C GLN A 353 23.48 28.87 -18.91
N THR A 354 24.11 30.02 -18.73
CA THR A 354 23.42 31.25 -18.32
C THR A 354 23.81 32.36 -19.29
N LEU A 355 22.81 33.08 -19.78
CA LEU A 355 23.00 34.30 -20.54
C LEU A 355 22.78 35.51 -19.66
N THR A 356 23.71 36.44 -19.74
CA THR A 356 23.55 37.80 -19.23
C THR A 356 23.41 38.74 -20.44
N ASP A 357 23.11 40.03 -20.18
CA ASP A 357 22.91 41.03 -21.26
C ASP A 357 24.14 41.17 -22.21
N ASN A 358 25.35 40.84 -21.72
CA ASN A 358 26.58 41.06 -22.43
C ASN A 358 27.50 39.85 -22.57
N SER A 359 27.15 38.70 -21.99
CA SER A 359 28.03 37.54 -21.98
C SER A 359 27.31 36.21 -21.80
N GLU A 360 27.95 35.13 -22.22
CA GLU A 360 27.52 33.76 -22.04
C GLU A 360 28.42 33.06 -21.05
N TRP A 361 27.82 32.46 -20.01
CA TRP A 361 28.48 31.65 -19.02
C TRP A 361 28.06 30.18 -19.15
N ASN A 362 29.06 29.30 -19.26
CA ASN A 362 28.87 27.86 -19.35
C ASN A 362 29.64 27.15 -18.27
N MET A 363 28.98 26.32 -17.45
CA MET A 363 29.65 25.49 -16.47
C MET A 363 29.38 24.02 -16.75
N GLU A 364 30.43 23.23 -16.94
CA GLU A 364 30.36 21.78 -17.04
C GLU A 364 30.98 21.15 -15.79
N SER A 365 30.16 20.43 -15.02
CA SER A 365 30.57 19.78 -13.77
C SER A 365 30.50 18.27 -13.92
N TYR A 366 31.55 17.57 -13.53
CA TYR A 366 31.61 16.11 -13.50
C TYR A 366 31.77 15.63 -12.06
N MET A 367 30.84 14.75 -11.62
CA MET A 367 30.75 14.18 -10.28
C MET A 367 30.87 12.65 -10.37
N PRO A 368 32.11 12.12 -10.34
CA PRO A 368 32.34 10.68 -10.39
C PRO A 368 32.06 10.03 -9.04
N LYS A 369 31.38 8.88 -9.06
CA LYS A 369 31.20 8.03 -7.88
C LYS A 369 30.64 8.76 -6.66
N TRP A 370 29.73 9.70 -6.87
CA TRP A 370 29.05 10.41 -5.80
C TRP A 370 28.41 9.40 -4.85
N ASP A 371 28.78 9.40 -3.58
CA ASP A 371 28.37 8.41 -2.59
C ASP A 371 27.10 8.89 -1.86
N SER A 372 26.11 8.00 -1.71
CA SER A 372 24.90 8.27 -0.95
C SER A 372 24.65 7.12 0.01
N TYR A 373 24.36 7.45 1.25
CA TYR A 373 24.05 6.54 2.34
C TYR A 373 22.83 7.04 3.10
N TYR A 374 21.77 6.25 3.09
CA TYR A 374 20.57 6.48 3.87
C TYR A 374 20.37 5.31 4.84
N TYR A 375 20.16 5.62 6.11
CA TYR A 375 19.94 4.66 7.18
C TYR A 375 18.69 5.04 7.96
N ASN A 376 17.79 4.06 8.19
CA ASN A 376 16.54 4.28 8.91
C ASN A 376 16.29 3.12 9.88
N GLN A 377 16.00 3.46 11.14
CA GLN A 377 15.51 2.56 12.17
C GLN A 377 14.13 3.02 12.63
N THR A 378 13.15 2.12 12.62
CA THR A 378 11.79 2.44 13.07
C THR A 378 11.30 1.39 14.05
N ILE A 379 10.72 1.87 15.16
CA ILE A 379 9.95 1.10 16.12
C ILE A 379 8.53 1.63 16.10
N ASN A 380 7.55 0.77 15.81
CA ASN A 380 6.14 1.16 15.74
C ASN A 380 5.29 0.13 16.48
N GLY A 381 4.52 0.56 17.46
CA GLY A 381 3.61 -0.29 18.24
C GLY A 381 2.24 0.33 18.37
N GLY A 382 1.22 -0.50 18.52
CA GLY A 382 -0.14 -0.01 18.71
C GLY A 382 -1.06 -1.08 19.27
N ILE A 383 -2.12 -0.61 19.91
CA ILE A 383 -3.18 -1.42 20.51
C ILE A 383 -4.54 -0.86 20.09
N SER A 384 -5.49 -1.75 19.88
CA SER A 384 -6.89 -1.37 19.69
C SER A 384 -7.82 -2.32 20.42
N ALA A 385 -8.94 -1.78 20.96
CA ALA A 385 -9.92 -2.51 21.72
C ALA A 385 -11.32 -2.28 21.17
N GLU A 386 -12.11 -3.36 21.03
CA GLU A 386 -13.54 -3.29 20.73
C GLU A 386 -14.31 -3.08 22.04
N LEU A 387 -14.72 -1.83 22.30
CA LEU A 387 -15.46 -1.44 23.51
C LEU A 387 -16.87 -2.04 23.51
N ALA A 388 -17.54 -2.01 22.35
CA ALA A 388 -18.84 -2.60 22.09
C ALA A 388 -18.86 -3.12 20.65
N LYS A 389 -19.90 -3.86 20.28
CA LYS A 389 -20.05 -4.34 18.89
C LYS A 389 -19.98 -3.17 17.90
N ASN A 390 -19.00 -3.22 17.00
CA ASN A 390 -18.74 -2.17 16.00
C ASN A 390 -18.23 -0.82 16.57
N HIS A 391 -17.69 -0.78 17.76
CA HIS A 391 -17.08 0.39 18.38
C HIS A 391 -15.65 0.07 18.78
N THR A 392 -14.68 0.65 18.10
CA THR A 392 -13.25 0.40 18.30
C THR A 392 -12.56 1.69 18.71
N ILE A 393 -11.75 1.63 19.75
CA ILE A 393 -10.78 2.68 20.11
C ILE A 393 -9.38 2.10 19.99
N GLY A 394 -8.40 2.94 19.69
CA GLY A 394 -7.02 2.50 19.67
C GLY A 394 -6.03 3.63 19.75
N ALA A 395 -4.78 3.25 20.02
CA ALA A 395 -3.64 4.16 20.06
C ALA A 395 -2.42 3.49 19.44
N SER A 396 -1.54 4.29 18.84
CA SER A 396 -0.24 3.84 18.35
C SER A 396 0.83 4.90 18.60
N LEU A 397 2.06 4.41 18.75
CA LEU A 397 3.25 5.23 18.88
C LEU A 397 4.32 4.69 17.92
N SER A 398 4.94 5.59 17.18
CA SER A 398 6.07 5.31 16.30
C SER A 398 7.23 6.21 16.65
N TYR A 399 8.43 5.64 16.68
CA TYR A 399 9.69 6.37 16.71
C TYR A 399 10.54 5.95 15.53
N SER A 400 11.08 6.92 14.81
CA SER A 400 12.07 6.69 13.75
C SER A 400 13.30 7.54 13.95
N LYS A 401 14.45 6.93 13.66
CA LYS A 401 15.73 7.62 13.55
C LYS A 401 16.30 7.39 12.17
N GLU A 402 16.56 8.49 11.47
CA GLU A 402 17.07 8.47 10.11
C GLU A 402 18.42 9.19 10.05
N THR A 403 19.34 8.69 9.24
CA THR A 403 20.60 9.33 8.93
C THR A 403 20.79 9.36 7.42
N ASP A 404 21.01 10.52 6.85
CA ASP A 404 21.32 10.73 5.43
C ASP A 404 22.73 11.33 5.29
N LYS A 405 23.57 10.69 4.47
CA LYS A 405 24.94 11.16 4.16
C LYS A 405 25.13 11.07 2.67
N TRP A 406 25.61 12.15 2.10
CA TRP A 406 25.97 12.16 0.69
C TRP A 406 27.13 13.09 0.43
N GLY A 407 27.85 12.79 -0.67
CA GLY A 407 28.93 13.65 -1.08
C GLY A 407 29.97 12.96 -1.96
N GLY A 408 30.97 13.70 -2.31
CA GLY A 408 32.04 13.27 -3.18
C GLY A 408 32.85 14.44 -3.71
N PHE A 409 33.65 14.16 -4.73
CA PHE A 409 34.40 15.21 -5.44
C PHE A 409 33.67 15.54 -6.75
N SER A 410 33.70 16.83 -7.13
CA SER A 410 33.34 17.30 -8.45
C SER A 410 34.50 18.11 -9.04
N THR A 411 34.63 18.02 -10.36
CA THR A 411 35.47 18.95 -11.13
C THR A 411 34.57 19.72 -12.04
N SER A 412 34.74 21.04 -12.09
CA SER A 412 33.93 21.94 -12.90
C SER A 412 34.83 22.84 -13.73
N GLN A 413 34.40 23.09 -14.97
CA GLN A 413 35.01 24.08 -15.86
C GLN A 413 34.02 25.20 -16.09
N MET A 414 34.40 26.42 -15.78
CA MET A 414 33.60 27.60 -16.07
C MET A 414 34.20 28.31 -17.30
N LEU A 415 33.36 28.51 -18.29
CA LEU A 415 33.69 29.26 -19.52
C LEU A 415 32.90 30.60 -19.53
N HIS A 416 33.60 31.70 -19.87
CA HIS A 416 33.00 32.99 -20.13
C HIS A 416 33.24 33.31 -21.61
N ASP A 417 32.16 33.48 -22.37
CA ASP A 417 32.20 33.69 -23.81
C ASP A 417 33.13 32.71 -24.56
N THR A 418 32.98 31.39 -24.23
CA THR A 418 33.78 30.26 -24.77
C THR A 418 35.27 30.21 -24.32
N GLN A 419 35.78 31.17 -23.56
CA GLN A 419 37.12 31.12 -22.98
C GLN A 419 37.07 30.50 -21.58
N LEU A 420 38.05 29.65 -21.24
CA LEU A 420 38.16 29.10 -19.91
C LEU A 420 38.39 30.24 -18.90
N PHE A 421 37.41 30.41 -17.99
CA PHE A 421 37.49 31.39 -16.91
C PHE A 421 38.15 30.77 -15.68
N GLU A 422 37.64 29.57 -15.24
CA GLU A 422 38.18 28.87 -14.09
C GLU A 422 37.99 27.36 -14.18
N ASP A 423 39.01 26.61 -13.75
CA ASP A 423 38.86 25.19 -13.37
C ASP A 423 38.64 25.12 -11.85
N LEU A 424 37.55 24.50 -11.41
CA LEU A 424 37.17 24.39 -10.00
C LEU A 424 37.17 22.93 -9.58
N SER A 425 37.75 22.61 -8.44
CA SER A 425 37.61 21.31 -7.76
C SER A 425 36.89 21.49 -6.43
N SER A 426 35.83 20.73 -6.24
CA SER A 426 34.97 20.83 -5.05
C SER A 426 34.83 19.47 -4.37
N GLY A 427 35.07 19.45 -3.06
CA GLY A 427 34.70 18.32 -2.19
C GLY A 427 33.50 18.67 -1.35
N ILE A 428 32.39 17.94 -1.53
CA ILE A 428 31.15 18.21 -0.81
C ILE A 428 30.81 17.00 0.08
N HIS A 429 30.49 17.26 1.35
CA HIS A 429 30.05 16.26 2.31
C HIS A 429 28.86 16.77 3.09
N SER A 430 27.76 16.05 3.02
CA SER A 430 26.54 16.34 3.76
C SER A 430 26.22 15.21 4.74
N HIS A 431 25.72 15.58 5.90
CA HIS A 431 25.28 14.69 6.96
C HIS A 431 24.03 15.28 7.59
N ALA A 432 22.95 14.50 7.60
CA ALA A 432 21.72 14.87 8.28
C ALA A 432 21.23 13.70 9.17
N ASP A 433 20.79 14.07 10.38
CA ASP A 433 20.13 13.14 11.31
C ASP A 433 18.71 13.67 11.61
N TYR A 434 17.75 12.75 11.65
CA TYR A 434 16.36 13.05 11.95
C TYR A 434 15.87 12.10 13.04
N ASP A 435 15.26 12.67 14.09
CA ASP A 435 14.53 11.95 15.12
C ASP A 435 13.06 12.33 15.03
N GLN A 436 12.16 11.36 14.91
CA GLN A 436 10.74 11.61 14.74
C GLN A 436 9.87 10.73 15.62
N TRP A 437 8.91 11.34 16.31
CA TRP A 437 7.86 10.70 17.08
C TRP A 437 6.50 10.94 16.43
N ILE A 438 5.68 9.91 16.33
CA ILE A 438 4.30 10.02 15.85
C ILE A 438 3.39 9.29 16.83
N GLY A 439 2.51 10.02 17.52
CA GLY A 439 1.44 9.50 18.35
C GLY A 439 0.09 9.59 17.65
N ASN A 440 -0.75 8.58 17.78
CA ASN A 440 -2.12 8.61 17.24
C ASN A 440 -3.10 7.99 18.23
N ILE A 441 -4.29 8.59 18.34
CA ILE A 441 -5.46 8.03 19.01
C ILE A 441 -6.63 8.09 18.04
N PHE A 442 -7.44 7.03 17.98
CA PHE A 442 -8.60 6.98 17.10
C PHE A 442 -9.81 6.32 17.75
N TYR A 443 -10.98 6.69 17.25
CA TYR A 443 -12.24 6.01 17.45
C TYR A 443 -12.91 5.73 16.12
N ASP A 444 -13.42 4.49 15.89
CA ASP A 444 -14.23 4.08 14.74
C ASP A 444 -15.47 3.38 15.24
N GLY A 445 -16.67 3.93 14.98
CA GLY A 445 -17.90 3.40 15.52
C GLY A 445 -19.10 3.52 14.59
N ILE A 446 -19.98 2.50 14.65
CA ILE A 446 -21.31 2.51 14.04
C ILE A 446 -22.31 2.89 15.10
N LEU A 447 -22.66 4.18 15.19
CA LEU A 447 -23.57 4.74 16.21
C LEU A 447 -25.00 4.21 16.04
N SER A 448 -25.41 3.95 14.79
CA SER A 448 -26.68 3.33 14.43
C SER A 448 -26.59 2.72 13.03
N PRO A 449 -27.56 1.94 12.53
CA PRO A 449 -27.54 1.40 11.16
C PRO A 449 -27.33 2.43 10.04
N LYS A 450 -27.60 3.71 10.33
CA LYS A 450 -27.48 4.82 9.37
C LYS A 450 -26.29 5.73 9.63
N TRP A 451 -25.69 5.71 10.83
CA TRP A 451 -24.66 6.65 11.25
C TRP A 451 -23.35 5.93 11.57
N LYS A 452 -22.29 6.27 10.85
CA LYS A 452 -20.92 5.88 11.17
C LYS A 452 -20.09 7.12 11.49
N MET A 453 -19.26 7.06 12.54
CA MET A 453 -18.38 8.14 12.94
C MET A 453 -16.95 7.64 13.10
N MET A 454 -16.00 8.44 12.63
CA MET A 454 -14.56 8.27 12.85
C MET A 454 -14.01 9.56 13.45
N VAL A 455 -13.11 9.40 14.44
CA VAL A 455 -12.38 10.49 15.07
C VAL A 455 -10.92 10.08 15.15
N ASN A 456 -10.01 10.97 14.76
CA ASN A 456 -8.57 10.76 14.88
C ASN A 456 -7.91 12.01 15.47
N ALA A 457 -6.87 11.81 16.27
CA ALA A 457 -5.98 12.84 16.75
C ALA A 457 -4.54 12.36 16.64
N ASP A 458 -3.68 13.21 16.09
CA ASP A 458 -2.26 12.94 15.86
C ASP A 458 -1.39 14.02 16.52
N TYR A 459 -0.24 13.58 17.01
CA TYR A 459 0.90 14.43 17.33
C TYR A 459 2.12 13.94 16.54
N VAL A 460 2.86 14.87 15.92
CA VAL A 460 4.13 14.60 15.26
C VAL A 460 5.16 15.56 15.81
N GLY A 461 6.20 15.05 16.47
CA GLY A 461 7.39 15.79 16.87
C GLY A 461 8.58 15.34 16.03
N ARG A 462 9.28 16.26 15.36
CA ARG A 462 10.46 15.97 14.55
C ARG A 462 11.59 16.95 14.88
N LYS A 463 12.76 16.41 15.14
CA LYS A 463 14.01 17.16 15.20
C LYS A 463 14.91 16.73 14.05
N ALA A 464 15.43 17.70 13.32
CA ALA A 464 16.38 17.52 12.22
C ALA A 464 17.64 18.33 12.50
N THR A 465 18.79 17.72 12.30
CA THR A 465 20.08 18.41 12.29
C THR A 465 20.78 18.06 10.99
N ASP A 466 21.16 19.04 10.21
CA ASP A 466 21.95 18.79 9.00
C ASP A 466 23.17 19.70 8.94
N SER A 467 24.24 19.21 8.33
CA SER A 467 25.46 19.95 8.05
C SER A 467 25.99 19.61 6.68
N ARG A 468 26.40 20.62 5.94
CA ARG A 468 27.07 20.50 4.64
C ARG A 468 28.39 21.20 4.68
N LEU A 469 29.48 20.48 4.38
CA LEU A 469 30.82 21.00 4.26
C LEU A 469 31.19 21.00 2.78
N ASN A 470 31.55 22.18 2.27
CA ASN A 470 32.08 22.38 0.93
C ASN A 470 33.52 22.87 1.05
N LYS A 471 34.45 22.19 0.37
CA LYS A 471 35.84 22.59 0.23
C LYS A 471 36.14 22.76 -1.24
N GLU A 472 36.56 23.96 -1.62
CA GLU A 472 36.79 24.30 -3.02
C GLU A 472 38.22 24.85 -3.21
N SER A 473 38.77 24.58 -4.39
CA SER A 473 39.97 25.17 -4.89
C SER A 473 39.90 25.33 -6.39
N GLY A 474 40.33 26.44 -6.93
CA GLY A 474 40.24 26.75 -8.36
C GLY A 474 41.57 27.29 -8.89
N SER A 475 41.63 27.45 -10.23
CA SER A 475 42.80 28.05 -10.90
C SER A 475 42.93 29.55 -10.63
N MET A 476 41.82 30.21 -10.30
CA MET A 476 41.74 31.66 -9.99
C MET A 476 41.49 31.93 -8.50
N THR A 477 41.29 30.88 -7.72
CA THR A 477 40.80 30.97 -6.35
C THR A 477 41.65 30.15 -5.38
N ASP A 478 42.03 30.78 -4.24
CA ASP A 478 42.61 30.06 -3.10
C ASP A 478 41.59 29.07 -2.51
N SER A 479 42.15 28.14 -1.70
CA SER A 479 41.31 27.16 -1.00
C SER A 479 40.23 27.87 -0.15
N HIS A 480 38.99 27.45 -0.33
CA HIS A 480 37.83 28.06 0.30
C HIS A 480 36.98 26.96 0.97
N GLU A 481 36.61 27.17 2.21
CA GLU A 481 35.78 26.22 2.96
C GLU A 481 34.51 26.91 3.47
N VAL A 482 33.35 26.33 3.13
CA VAL A 482 32.07 26.78 3.66
C VAL A 482 31.36 25.61 4.34
N LYS A 483 30.92 25.83 5.58
CA LYS A 483 30.15 24.88 6.36
C LYS A 483 28.79 25.47 6.71
N ASN A 484 27.73 24.85 6.14
CA ASN A 484 26.35 25.17 6.48
C ASN A 484 25.87 24.21 7.57
N MET A 485 25.13 24.70 8.55
CA MET A 485 24.52 23.93 9.63
C MET A 485 23.08 24.39 9.83
N ASN A 486 22.14 23.41 9.84
CA ASN A 486 20.73 23.62 10.12
C ASN A 486 20.30 22.80 11.34
N GLU A 487 19.55 23.39 12.24
CA GLU A 487 18.78 22.68 13.25
C GLU A 487 17.31 23.10 13.10
N THR A 488 16.42 22.11 12.97
CA THR A 488 15.00 22.38 12.76
C THR A 488 14.19 21.49 13.68
N THR A 489 13.20 22.07 14.37
CA THR A 489 12.21 21.34 15.16
C THR A 489 10.83 21.62 14.62
N HIS A 490 9.99 20.57 14.55
CA HIS A 490 8.59 20.68 14.17
C HIS A 490 7.73 20.01 15.21
N ASP A 491 6.66 20.68 15.64
CA ASP A 491 5.57 20.13 16.43
C ASP A 491 4.26 20.30 15.68
N ILE A 492 3.60 19.19 15.36
CA ILE A 492 2.35 19.17 14.61
C ILE A 492 1.26 18.49 15.42
N TYR A 493 0.13 19.16 15.60
CA TYR A 493 -1.08 18.66 16.20
C TYR A 493 -2.18 18.66 15.18
N ALA A 494 -2.84 17.52 14.97
CA ALA A 494 -3.90 17.43 13.99
C ALA A 494 -5.05 16.55 14.49
N GLY A 495 -6.28 16.87 14.06
CA GLY A 495 -7.46 16.10 14.39
C GLY A 495 -8.49 16.14 13.29
N ASN A 496 -9.23 15.04 13.13
CA ASN A 496 -10.38 15.00 12.24
C ASN A 496 -11.57 14.26 12.82
N ILE A 497 -12.75 14.67 12.38
CA ILE A 497 -14.03 14.02 12.66
C ILE A 497 -14.72 13.81 11.32
N LYS A 498 -15.06 12.56 11.00
CA LYS A 498 -15.78 12.18 9.79
C LYS A 498 -17.07 11.45 10.15
N ILE A 499 -18.17 11.87 9.59
CA ILE A 499 -19.49 11.28 9.79
C ILE A 499 -20.05 10.85 8.44
N ASN A 500 -20.45 9.59 8.35
CA ASN A 500 -21.18 9.06 7.20
C ASN A 500 -22.63 8.79 7.63
N TYR A 501 -23.59 9.39 6.90
CA TYR A 501 -25.02 9.19 7.11
C TYR A 501 -25.63 8.49 5.89
N GLN A 502 -26.04 7.24 6.07
CA GLN A 502 -26.70 6.42 5.04
C GLN A 502 -28.23 6.57 5.16
N THR A 503 -28.86 7.37 4.30
CA THR A 503 -30.31 7.56 4.31
C THR A 503 -31.03 6.28 3.88
N ASN A 504 -30.59 5.71 2.73
CA ASN A 504 -31.05 4.46 2.14
C ASN A 504 -29.96 3.83 1.27
N LYS A 505 -30.22 2.75 0.54
CA LYS A 505 -29.24 2.06 -0.29
C LYS A 505 -28.64 2.93 -1.41
N ASN A 506 -29.35 3.99 -1.81
CA ASN A 506 -29.02 4.81 -2.97
C ASN A 506 -28.55 6.22 -2.61
N LEU A 507 -28.60 6.63 -1.32
CA LEU A 507 -28.27 7.99 -0.90
C LEU A 507 -27.51 7.98 0.41
N ALA A 508 -26.30 8.56 0.38
CA ALA A 508 -25.45 8.77 1.54
C ALA A 508 -24.83 10.17 1.56
N PHE A 509 -24.62 10.69 2.76
CA PHE A 509 -23.94 11.96 3.00
C PHE A 509 -22.68 11.73 3.82
N ASN A 510 -21.59 12.41 3.43
CA ASN A 510 -20.33 12.47 4.15
C ASN A 510 -20.15 13.90 4.65
N ILE A 511 -19.91 14.07 5.93
CA ILE A 511 -19.67 15.37 6.55
C ILE A 511 -18.43 15.23 7.43
N GLY A 512 -17.56 16.24 7.44
CA GLY A 512 -16.41 16.19 8.32
C GLY A 512 -15.76 17.55 8.56
N VAL A 513 -14.87 17.53 9.55
CA VAL A 513 -14.03 18.65 9.96
C VAL A 513 -12.62 18.12 10.16
N ASP A 514 -11.63 18.83 9.60
CA ASP A 514 -10.21 18.59 9.81
C ASP A 514 -9.58 19.86 10.37
N ALA A 515 -8.72 19.74 11.38
CA ALA A 515 -7.98 20.85 11.95
C ALA A 515 -6.53 20.44 12.18
N SER A 516 -5.59 21.34 11.91
CA SER A 516 -4.19 21.15 12.24
C SER A 516 -3.53 22.44 12.68
N TYR A 517 -2.53 22.30 13.54
CA TYR A 517 -1.62 23.36 13.97
C TYR A 517 -0.19 22.84 13.88
N MET A 518 0.68 23.61 13.27
CA MET A 518 2.11 23.33 13.15
C MET A 518 2.91 24.50 13.70
N ASN A 519 3.94 24.17 14.47
CA ASN A 519 4.99 25.07 14.93
C ASN A 519 6.34 24.56 14.41
N GLU A 520 7.15 25.46 13.83
CA GLU A 520 8.52 25.20 13.38
C GLU A 520 9.46 26.23 13.95
N ASP A 521 10.56 25.77 14.53
CA ASP A 521 11.72 26.59 14.87
C ASP A 521 12.91 26.10 14.05
N LYS A 522 13.55 27.00 13.31
CA LYS A 522 14.71 26.71 12.48
C LYS A 522 15.86 27.66 12.73
N ASP A 523 17.01 27.10 13.06
CA ASP A 523 18.27 27.79 13.18
C ASP A 523 19.22 27.42 12.03
N TYR A 524 19.74 28.42 11.31
CA TYR A 524 20.71 28.25 10.23
C TYR A 524 21.96 29.06 10.55
N HIS A 525 23.12 28.41 10.40
CA HIS A 525 24.44 29.00 10.53
C HIS A 525 25.32 28.62 9.34
N SER A 526 25.96 29.59 8.73
CA SER A 526 27.01 29.37 7.75
C SER A 526 28.36 29.90 8.28
N LEU A 527 29.36 29.10 8.18
CA LEU A 527 30.74 29.44 8.49
C LEU A 527 31.57 29.44 7.19
N GLU A 528 32.33 30.48 6.96
CA GLU A 528 33.25 30.62 5.84
C GLU A 528 34.67 30.71 6.39
N ASN A 529 35.53 29.74 6.04
CA ASN A 529 36.89 29.62 6.59
C ASN A 529 36.91 29.70 8.14
N GLU A 530 35.95 29.02 8.79
CA GLU A 530 35.71 28.98 10.24
C GLU A 530 35.13 30.28 10.86
N GLU A 531 34.93 31.34 10.08
CA GLU A 531 34.28 32.57 10.54
C GLU A 531 32.77 32.56 10.22
N SER A 532 31.96 33.18 11.09
CA SER A 532 30.51 33.26 10.86
C SER A 532 30.20 34.21 9.70
N SER A 533 29.66 33.64 8.61
CA SER A 533 29.32 34.42 7.40
C SER A 533 27.83 34.75 7.35
N SER A 534 26.94 33.86 7.83
CA SER A 534 25.50 34.11 7.82
C SER A 534 24.79 33.38 8.96
N VAL A 535 23.79 34.02 9.58
CA VAL A 535 22.91 33.44 10.61
C VAL A 535 21.47 33.81 10.27
N SER A 536 20.58 32.81 10.29
CA SER A 536 19.14 33.02 10.10
C SER A 536 18.37 32.19 11.11
N ARG A 537 17.33 32.76 11.73
CA ARG A 537 16.40 32.08 12.61
C ARG A 537 14.99 32.36 12.19
N LEU A 538 14.25 31.28 11.91
CA LEU A 538 12.86 31.33 11.52
C LEU A 538 11.97 30.71 12.58
N HIS A 539 10.92 31.40 12.96
CA HIS A 539 9.81 30.85 13.71
C HIS A 539 8.57 30.88 12.80
N ALA A 540 7.95 29.72 12.58
CA ALA A 540 6.81 29.59 11.69
C ALA A 540 5.65 28.87 12.40
N GLU A 541 4.46 29.46 12.29
CA GLU A 541 3.20 28.89 12.76
C GLU A 541 2.21 28.75 11.60
N GLU A 542 1.59 27.59 11.48
CA GLU A 542 0.53 27.38 10.52
C GLU A 542 -0.71 26.76 11.18
N THR A 543 -1.87 27.28 10.82
CA THR A 543 -3.17 26.74 11.28
C THR A 543 -4.07 26.46 10.10
N LYS A 544 -4.61 25.24 10.02
CA LYS A 544 -5.60 24.85 9.02
C LYS A 544 -6.91 24.45 9.73
N LEU A 545 -8.02 24.95 9.21
CA LEU A 545 -9.37 24.48 9.54
C LEU A 545 -10.12 24.20 8.25
N ALA A 546 -10.57 22.97 8.08
CA ALA A 546 -11.32 22.55 6.91
C ALA A 546 -12.66 21.91 7.31
N THR A 547 -13.69 22.19 6.54
CA THR A 547 -15.00 21.53 6.63
C THR A 547 -15.38 21.00 5.28
N PHE A 548 -16.00 19.83 5.23
CA PHE A 548 -16.48 19.27 3.96
C PHE A 548 -17.86 18.61 4.10
N THR A 549 -18.57 18.62 2.99
CA THR A 549 -19.80 17.86 2.84
C THR A 549 -19.82 17.22 1.44
N GLY A 550 -20.27 15.97 1.38
CA GLY A 550 -20.44 15.21 0.15
C GLY A 550 -21.77 14.46 0.15
N CYS A 551 -22.30 14.26 -1.04
CA CYS A 551 -23.51 13.49 -1.30
C CYS A 551 -23.21 12.43 -2.36
N ASN A 552 -23.42 11.16 -2.03
CA ASN A 552 -23.34 10.04 -2.94
C ASN A 552 -24.74 9.56 -3.26
N PHE A 553 -25.11 9.50 -4.53
CA PHE A 553 -26.42 8.99 -4.93
C PHE A 553 -26.32 8.08 -6.16
N SER A 554 -27.26 7.13 -6.23
CA SER A 554 -27.40 6.22 -7.37
C SER A 554 -28.84 6.19 -7.84
N ILE A 555 -29.08 6.37 -9.13
CA ILE A 555 -30.38 6.29 -9.77
C ILE A 555 -30.27 5.30 -10.93
N ALA A 556 -31.00 4.18 -10.83
CA ALA A 556 -30.89 3.06 -11.76
C ALA A 556 -29.41 2.58 -11.89
N LYS A 557 -28.78 2.79 -13.04
CA LYS A 557 -27.37 2.44 -13.29
C LYS A 557 -26.42 3.62 -13.13
N LEU A 558 -26.94 4.83 -12.99
CA LEU A 558 -26.14 6.04 -12.83
C LEU A 558 -25.70 6.16 -11.36
N SER A 559 -24.41 6.32 -11.13
CA SER A 559 -23.85 6.69 -9.81
C SER A 559 -23.21 8.05 -9.91
N ALA A 560 -23.48 8.92 -8.94
CA ALA A 560 -22.89 10.24 -8.88
C ALA A 560 -22.46 10.59 -7.45
N GLN A 561 -21.43 11.42 -7.37
CA GLN A 561 -20.92 11.98 -6.13
C GLN A 561 -20.70 13.48 -6.34
N LEU A 562 -21.25 14.27 -5.44
CA LEU A 562 -21.04 15.72 -5.40
C LEU A 562 -20.43 16.04 -4.05
N GLY A 563 -19.51 17.00 -4.00
CA GLY A 563 -18.93 17.42 -2.75
C GLY A 563 -18.32 18.82 -2.83
N ILE A 564 -18.22 19.43 -1.68
CA ILE A 564 -17.53 20.70 -1.51
C ILE A 564 -16.75 20.67 -0.20
N ARG A 565 -15.51 21.15 -0.25
CA ARG A 565 -14.65 21.35 0.90
C ARG A 565 -14.31 22.83 0.98
N PHE A 566 -14.41 23.40 2.18
CA PHE A 566 -13.98 24.76 2.49
C PHE A 566 -12.82 24.70 3.44
N GLU A 567 -11.72 25.41 3.14
CA GLU A 567 -10.56 25.50 4.02
C GLU A 567 -10.21 26.95 4.32
N THR A 568 -9.83 27.18 5.57
CA THR A 568 -9.09 28.35 6.03
C THR A 568 -7.70 27.89 6.43
N PHE A 569 -6.67 28.48 5.83
CA PHE A 569 -5.27 28.20 6.08
C PHE A 569 -4.55 29.51 6.40
N CYS A 570 -4.01 29.61 7.61
CA CYS A 570 -3.27 30.77 8.11
C CYS A 570 -1.80 30.38 8.26
N MET A 571 -0.89 31.27 7.87
CA MET A 571 0.55 31.11 8.05
C MET A 571 1.14 32.41 8.59
N GLN A 572 1.97 32.29 9.62
CA GLN A 572 2.67 33.38 10.26
C GLN A 572 4.15 33.01 10.42
N TYR A 573 5.02 33.72 9.71
CA TYR A 573 6.46 33.49 9.71
C TYR A 573 7.18 34.74 10.20
N ARG A 574 8.07 34.57 11.16
CA ARG A 574 8.83 35.63 11.78
C ARG A 574 10.31 35.31 11.73
N ASP A 575 11.11 36.30 11.41
CA ASP A 575 12.54 36.26 11.68
C ASP A 575 12.77 36.42 13.19
N ALA A 576 13.27 35.37 13.82
CA ALA A 576 13.41 35.36 15.30
C ALA A 576 14.57 36.24 15.81
N ILE A 577 15.49 36.68 14.92
CA ILE A 577 16.57 37.60 15.25
C ILE A 577 16.09 39.06 15.26
N SER A 578 15.49 39.47 14.13
CA SER A 578 15.01 40.85 13.98
C SER A 578 13.61 41.07 14.54
N GLN A 579 12.90 40.00 14.93
CA GLN A 579 11.49 40.00 15.35
C GLN A 579 10.52 40.51 14.26
N ASN A 580 10.95 40.62 13.02
CA ASN A 580 10.14 41.11 11.92
C ASN A 580 9.20 39.99 11.42
N SER A 581 7.97 40.35 11.13
CA SER A 581 7.06 39.49 10.42
C SER A 581 7.47 39.40 8.96
N LEU A 582 7.83 38.20 8.49
CA LEU A 582 8.13 37.91 7.09
C LEU A 582 6.85 37.66 6.30
N VAL A 583 5.95 36.88 6.88
CA VAL A 583 4.68 36.50 6.28
C VAL A 583 3.59 36.47 7.31
N ASP A 584 2.44 37.08 7.00
CA ASP A 584 1.17 36.93 7.77
C ASP A 584 0.04 36.89 6.76
N LYS A 585 -0.42 35.68 6.43
CA LYS A 585 -1.41 35.46 5.38
C LYS A 585 -2.47 34.45 5.80
N ALA A 586 -3.70 34.71 5.35
CA ALA A 586 -4.82 33.81 5.50
C ALA A 586 -5.46 33.52 4.13
N TYR A 587 -5.52 32.26 3.77
CA TYR A 587 -6.16 31.77 2.56
C TYR A 587 -7.51 31.14 2.90
N ARG A 588 -8.56 31.50 2.20
CA ARG A 588 -9.89 30.92 2.33
C ARG A 588 -10.36 30.44 0.98
N ARG A 589 -10.67 29.14 0.83
CA ARG A 589 -11.00 28.60 -0.48
C ARG A 589 -11.96 27.43 -0.43
N PHE A 590 -12.76 27.33 -1.51
CA PHE A 590 -13.62 26.20 -1.79
C PHE A 590 -12.94 25.25 -2.79
N TYR A 591 -13.08 23.95 -2.53
CA TYR A 591 -12.59 22.85 -3.37
C TYR A 591 -13.80 22.00 -3.79
N PRO A 592 -14.41 22.27 -4.95
CA PRO A 592 -15.51 21.49 -5.47
C PRO A 592 -15.03 20.15 -6.01
N PHE A 593 -15.90 19.15 -5.90
CA PHE A 593 -15.73 17.82 -6.45
C PHE A 593 -17.02 17.36 -7.11
N PHE A 594 -16.89 16.78 -8.30
CA PHE A 594 -17.98 16.16 -9.04
C PHE A 594 -17.51 14.86 -9.64
N PHE A 595 -18.36 13.85 -9.57
CA PHE A 595 -18.13 12.55 -10.22
C PHE A 595 -19.44 11.96 -10.73
N LEU A 596 -19.37 11.33 -11.90
CA LEU A 596 -20.45 10.62 -12.56
C LEU A 596 -19.95 9.30 -13.14
N SER A 597 -20.63 8.19 -12.87
CA SER A 597 -20.34 6.88 -13.48
C SER A 597 -21.61 6.31 -14.12
N LEU A 598 -21.47 5.80 -15.34
CA LEU A 598 -22.57 5.18 -16.10
C LEU A 598 -22.07 3.90 -16.77
N PRO A 599 -22.50 2.71 -16.29
CA PRO A 599 -22.25 1.45 -16.98
C PRO A 599 -23.27 1.25 -18.13
N ILE A 600 -22.77 1.07 -19.36
CA ILE A 600 -23.57 0.76 -20.55
C ILE A 600 -23.12 -0.60 -21.09
N LYS A 601 -23.96 -1.64 -20.93
CA LYS A 601 -23.63 -3.04 -21.28
C LYS A 601 -22.31 -3.49 -20.60
N ASN A 602 -21.25 -3.68 -21.39
CA ASN A 602 -19.92 -4.13 -20.93
C ASN A 602 -18.92 -2.99 -20.83
N ILE A 603 -19.34 -1.75 -21.04
CA ILE A 603 -18.52 -0.53 -20.98
C ILE A 603 -18.93 0.23 -19.72
N GLU A 604 -17.96 0.64 -18.93
CA GLU A 604 -18.14 1.52 -17.80
C GLU A 604 -17.44 2.84 -18.10
N MET A 605 -18.19 3.93 -18.03
CA MET A 605 -17.72 5.27 -18.30
C MET A 605 -17.77 6.10 -17.04
N GLY A 606 -16.75 6.94 -16.84
CA GLY A 606 -16.67 7.87 -15.72
C GLY A 606 -16.25 9.26 -16.17
N LEU A 607 -16.85 10.27 -15.58
CA LEU A 607 -16.47 11.67 -15.71
C LEU A 607 -16.27 12.26 -14.33
N SER A 608 -15.17 12.96 -14.10
CA SER A 608 -14.92 13.63 -12.83
C SER A 608 -14.26 14.99 -13.02
N MET A 609 -14.51 15.86 -12.05
CA MET A 609 -13.84 17.15 -11.91
C MET A 609 -13.46 17.36 -10.45
N THR A 610 -12.25 17.83 -10.20
CA THR A 610 -11.77 18.17 -8.86
C THR A 610 -10.85 19.40 -8.90
N THR A 611 -10.83 20.15 -7.80
CA THR A 611 -9.83 21.18 -7.56
C THR A 611 -8.98 20.80 -6.36
N LYS A 612 -7.66 20.86 -6.49
CA LYS A 612 -6.66 20.47 -5.48
C LYS A 612 -5.67 21.59 -5.24
N VAL A 613 -5.00 21.55 -4.09
CA VAL A 613 -3.92 22.47 -3.71
C VAL A 613 -2.62 21.72 -3.52
N LYS A 614 -1.49 22.32 -3.87
CA LYS A 614 -0.17 21.93 -3.41
C LYS A 614 0.41 23.13 -2.67
N ARG A 615 0.61 22.99 -1.37
CA ARG A 615 1.31 24.00 -0.55
C ARG A 615 2.81 23.83 -0.74
N PRO A 616 3.61 24.92 -0.68
CA PRO A 616 5.06 24.81 -0.68
C PRO A 616 5.54 23.94 0.50
N SER A 617 6.63 23.22 0.31
CA SER A 617 7.30 22.53 1.42
C SER A 617 7.95 23.52 2.37
N TYR A 618 8.18 23.11 3.62
CA TYR A 618 8.87 23.96 4.59
C TYR A 618 10.32 24.29 4.15
N TYR A 619 10.95 23.38 3.40
CA TYR A 619 12.26 23.65 2.77
C TYR A 619 12.18 24.76 1.71
N GLU A 620 11.13 24.80 0.86
CA GLU A 620 10.93 25.85 -0.14
C GLU A 620 10.64 27.20 0.50
N LEU A 621 10.06 27.24 1.72
CA LEU A 621 9.64 28.45 2.43
C LEU A 621 10.73 29.05 3.35
N ARG A 622 11.92 28.42 3.44
CA ARG A 622 13.02 28.92 4.28
C ARG A 622 13.45 30.32 3.86
N ASN A 623 13.96 31.10 4.80
CA ASN A 623 14.53 32.43 4.57
C ASN A 623 16.06 32.43 4.49
N SER A 624 16.72 31.27 4.50
CA SER A 624 18.15 31.12 4.39
C SER A 624 18.61 30.98 2.93
N GLU A 625 19.82 31.49 2.68
CA GLU A 625 20.59 31.24 1.47
C GLU A 625 21.68 30.23 1.80
N GLU A 626 21.75 29.15 1.04
CA GLU A 626 22.66 28.05 1.26
C GLU A 626 23.72 27.99 0.17
N TYR A 627 24.97 28.06 0.52
CA TYR A 627 26.10 27.92 -0.39
C TYR A 627 26.17 26.50 -0.96
N PHE A 628 26.17 26.37 -2.27
CA PHE A 628 26.37 25.10 -2.97
C PHE A 628 27.76 25.01 -3.59
N ASN A 629 28.20 26.02 -4.31
CA ASN A 629 29.54 26.26 -4.77
C ASN A 629 29.72 27.77 -5.01
N ARG A 630 30.94 28.21 -5.36
CA ARG A 630 31.27 29.61 -5.62
C ARG A 630 30.33 30.34 -6.60
N TYR A 631 29.82 29.62 -7.58
CA TYR A 631 28.97 30.16 -8.64
C TYR A 631 27.50 29.84 -8.47
N SER A 632 27.12 29.10 -7.40
CA SER A 632 25.77 28.63 -7.18
C SER A 632 25.36 28.72 -5.72
N ILE A 633 24.23 29.39 -5.46
CA ILE A 633 23.57 29.52 -4.17
C ILE A 633 22.16 28.96 -4.28
N GLU A 634 21.70 28.28 -3.27
CA GLU A 634 20.30 27.87 -3.15
C GLU A 634 19.58 28.71 -2.10
N ALA A 635 18.42 29.29 -2.44
CA ALA A 635 17.61 30.06 -1.51
C ALA A 635 16.20 29.49 -1.39
N GLY A 636 15.53 29.74 -0.28
CA GLY A 636 14.09 29.55 -0.15
C GLY A 636 13.31 30.81 -0.54
N ASN A 637 11.99 30.72 -0.49
CA ASN A 637 11.09 31.83 -0.76
C ASN A 637 9.87 31.81 0.16
N PRO A 638 9.90 32.54 1.29
CA PRO A 638 8.77 32.57 2.24
C PRO A 638 7.47 33.14 1.64
N TRP A 639 7.55 33.84 0.51
CA TRP A 639 6.39 34.49 -0.14
C TRP A 639 5.69 33.60 -1.17
N LEU A 640 6.10 32.36 -1.35
CA LEU A 640 5.47 31.43 -2.29
C LEU A 640 3.94 31.32 -2.05
N LEU A 641 3.22 31.30 -3.14
CA LEU A 641 1.77 31.06 -3.14
C LEU A 641 1.50 29.55 -3.25
N PRO A 642 0.44 29.05 -2.64
CA PRO A 642 -0.04 27.70 -2.91
C PRO A 642 -0.41 27.51 -4.38
N GLN A 643 0.01 26.40 -4.97
CA GLN A 643 -0.35 25.98 -6.32
C GLN A 643 -1.74 25.34 -6.34
N TYR A 644 -2.57 25.66 -7.35
CA TYR A 644 -3.90 25.10 -7.53
C TYR A 644 -4.02 24.33 -8.85
N THR A 645 -4.57 23.11 -8.76
CA THR A 645 -4.80 22.26 -9.94
C THR A 645 -6.30 21.98 -10.08
N THR A 646 -6.89 22.37 -11.19
CA THR A 646 -8.22 21.93 -11.62
C THR A 646 -8.05 20.82 -12.63
N ASP A 647 -8.71 19.70 -12.40
CA ASP A 647 -8.60 18.49 -13.18
C ASP A 647 -9.97 18.02 -13.66
N ILE A 648 -10.06 17.68 -14.95
CA ILE A 648 -11.24 17.07 -15.57
C ILE A 648 -10.77 15.76 -16.20
N SER A 649 -11.35 14.64 -15.75
CA SER A 649 -10.98 13.29 -16.21
C SER A 649 -12.17 12.57 -16.81
N TYR A 650 -11.93 11.93 -17.96
CA TYR A 650 -12.83 10.94 -18.54
C TYR A 650 -12.16 9.57 -18.53
N SER A 651 -12.88 8.54 -18.14
CA SER A 651 -12.40 7.16 -18.13
C SER A 651 -13.39 6.20 -18.77
N LEU A 652 -12.86 5.18 -19.42
CA LEU A 652 -13.61 4.11 -20.08
C LEU A 652 -12.98 2.77 -19.74
N GLN A 653 -13.78 1.83 -19.24
CA GLN A 653 -13.39 0.44 -19.02
C GLN A 653 -14.19 -0.47 -19.94
N TRP A 654 -13.51 -1.25 -20.77
CA TRP A 654 -14.11 -2.29 -21.61
C TRP A 654 -13.37 -3.61 -21.41
N HIS A 655 -14.02 -4.56 -20.77
CA HIS A 655 -13.41 -5.84 -20.36
C HIS A 655 -12.12 -5.61 -19.53
N GLN A 656 -10.95 -6.03 -20.04
CA GLN A 656 -9.64 -5.85 -19.42
C GLN A 656 -8.90 -4.59 -19.89
N LEU A 657 -9.47 -3.86 -20.84
CA LEU A 657 -8.88 -2.63 -21.38
C LEU A 657 -9.44 -1.44 -20.62
N ARG A 658 -8.56 -0.59 -20.09
CA ARG A 658 -8.90 0.69 -19.49
C ARG A 658 -8.24 1.81 -20.27
N PHE A 659 -9.01 2.83 -20.57
CA PHE A 659 -8.56 4.06 -21.19
C PHE A 659 -8.97 5.26 -20.32
N SER A 660 -8.10 6.24 -20.16
CA SER A 660 -8.46 7.52 -19.53
C SER A 660 -7.77 8.69 -20.24
N VAL A 661 -8.46 9.83 -20.21
CA VAL A 661 -7.93 11.13 -20.67
C VAL A 661 -8.22 12.16 -19.60
N ASP A 662 -7.21 12.95 -19.26
CA ASP A 662 -7.27 13.97 -18.25
C ASP A 662 -6.80 15.30 -18.82
N TYR A 663 -7.54 16.37 -18.53
CA TYR A 663 -7.12 17.75 -18.77
C TYR A 663 -6.88 18.45 -17.45
N GLN A 664 -5.72 19.04 -17.28
CA GLN A 664 -5.30 19.76 -16.08
C GLN A 664 -5.01 21.22 -16.40
N ARG A 665 -5.51 22.11 -15.54
CA ARG A 665 -5.10 23.51 -15.50
C ARG A 665 -4.46 23.78 -14.14
N ILE A 666 -3.19 24.15 -14.18
CA ILE A 666 -2.37 24.43 -13.01
C ILE A 666 -2.13 25.93 -12.94
N LYS A 667 -2.41 26.52 -11.78
CA LYS A 667 -2.21 27.94 -11.47
C LYS A 667 -1.20 28.07 -10.33
N ASP A 668 -0.38 29.13 -10.38
CA ASP A 668 0.66 29.46 -9.41
C ASP A 668 1.63 28.25 -9.19
N TYR A 669 2.06 27.65 -10.32
CA TYR A 669 2.92 26.46 -10.30
C TYR A 669 4.27 26.79 -9.68
N ILE A 670 4.70 25.99 -8.68
CA ILE A 670 5.99 26.19 -8.01
C ILE A 670 7.09 25.59 -8.88
N ILE A 671 8.00 26.43 -9.34
CA ILE A 671 9.13 26.10 -10.20
C ILE A 671 10.41 26.68 -9.58
N SER A 672 11.56 26.00 -9.69
CA SER A 672 12.84 26.62 -9.38
C SER A 672 13.26 27.54 -10.54
N THR A 673 13.57 28.80 -10.23
CA THR A 673 14.12 29.79 -11.15
C THR A 673 15.55 30.12 -10.73
N ASN A 674 16.34 30.64 -11.64
CA ASN A 674 17.66 31.19 -11.30
C ASN A 674 17.61 32.70 -11.37
N VAL A 675 18.19 33.36 -10.38
CA VAL A 675 18.36 34.80 -10.31
C VAL A 675 19.86 35.06 -10.31
N ILE A 676 20.31 35.92 -11.23
CA ILE A 676 21.73 36.33 -11.28
C ILE A 676 21.94 37.35 -10.17
N GLN A 677 22.84 37.08 -9.21
CA GLN A 677 23.20 38.01 -8.16
C GLN A 677 24.40 38.89 -8.55
N GLN A 678 25.33 38.30 -9.30
CA GLN A 678 26.54 38.98 -9.72
C GLN A 678 26.87 38.50 -11.15
N ALA A 679 27.21 39.43 -12.02
CA ALA A 679 27.46 39.11 -13.44
C ALA A 679 28.93 38.80 -13.73
N ASP A 680 29.86 39.32 -12.91
CA ASP A 680 31.32 39.14 -13.10
C ASP A 680 32.05 38.99 -11.74
N PRO A 681 32.47 37.78 -11.33
CA PRO A 681 32.05 36.48 -11.89
C PRO A 681 30.56 36.17 -11.66
N LEU A 682 29.98 35.34 -12.53
CA LEU A 682 28.59 34.96 -12.43
C LEU A 682 28.33 34.22 -11.12
N VAL A 683 27.36 34.70 -10.34
CA VAL A 683 26.79 33.99 -9.20
C VAL A 683 25.29 33.80 -9.45
N ALA A 684 24.86 32.56 -9.65
CA ALA A 684 23.48 32.19 -9.88
C ALA A 684 22.84 31.69 -8.60
N MET A 685 21.68 32.29 -8.21
CA MET A 685 20.87 31.84 -7.10
C MET A 685 19.70 31.00 -7.63
N SER A 686 19.66 29.72 -7.27
CA SER A 686 18.48 28.87 -7.51
C SER A 686 17.44 29.10 -6.42
N LYS A 687 16.25 29.58 -6.82
CA LYS A 687 15.17 29.97 -5.91
C LYS A 687 13.81 29.45 -6.40
N PRO A 688 12.96 28.89 -5.53
CA PRO A 688 11.60 28.54 -5.91
C PRO A 688 10.74 29.78 -6.13
N ASP A 689 9.94 29.80 -7.18
CA ASP A 689 9.03 30.89 -7.50
C ASP A 689 7.72 30.37 -8.13
N ASN A 690 6.70 31.21 -8.25
CA ASN A 690 5.42 30.84 -8.81
C ASN A 690 5.33 31.17 -10.31
N PHE A 691 5.25 30.14 -11.15
CA PHE A 691 4.92 30.28 -12.56
C PHE A 691 3.40 30.50 -12.71
N PRO A 692 2.93 31.51 -13.47
CA PRO A 692 1.54 31.95 -13.43
C PRO A 692 0.52 30.82 -13.71
N HIS A 693 0.67 30.12 -14.82
CA HIS A 693 -0.16 28.96 -15.14
C HIS A 693 0.35 28.16 -16.35
N TYR A 694 0.01 26.88 -16.38
CA TYR A 694 0.13 26.03 -17.56
C TYR A 694 -1.01 25.01 -17.62
N SER A 695 -1.15 24.31 -18.74
CA SER A 695 -2.10 23.20 -18.91
C SER A 695 -1.36 21.94 -19.35
N ALA A 696 -1.95 20.78 -19.05
CA ALA A 696 -1.45 19.49 -19.51
C ALA A 696 -2.61 18.56 -19.89
N MET A 697 -2.39 17.76 -20.94
CA MET A 697 -3.24 16.62 -21.29
C MET A 697 -2.49 15.32 -21.00
N ASN A 698 -3.13 14.42 -20.29
CA ASN A 698 -2.63 13.07 -20.03
C ASN A 698 -3.58 12.06 -20.66
N ALA A 699 -3.05 10.99 -21.24
CA ALA A 699 -3.82 9.84 -21.71
C ALA A 699 -3.15 8.57 -21.21
N SER A 700 -3.94 7.61 -20.76
CA SER A 700 -3.44 6.34 -20.24
C SER A 700 -4.24 5.18 -20.82
N LEU A 701 -3.53 4.12 -21.22
CA LEU A 701 -4.09 2.85 -21.67
C LEU A 701 -3.48 1.73 -20.85
N ALA A 702 -4.32 0.93 -20.21
CA ALA A 702 -3.88 -0.24 -19.44
C ALA A 702 -4.60 -1.49 -19.95
N TYR A 703 -3.85 -2.55 -20.17
CA TYR A 703 -4.38 -3.86 -20.58
C TYR A 703 -3.72 -4.97 -19.78
N HIS A 704 -4.52 -5.93 -19.35
CA HIS A 704 -4.07 -7.15 -18.68
C HIS A 704 -4.86 -8.34 -19.22
N THR A 705 -4.20 -9.48 -19.33
CA THR A 705 -4.86 -10.75 -19.67
C THR A 705 -4.17 -11.93 -18.97
N ASN A 706 -4.78 -13.08 -19.02
CA ASN A 706 -4.21 -14.35 -18.55
C ASN A 706 -4.27 -15.35 -19.70
N VAL A 707 -3.12 -15.90 -20.09
CA VAL A 707 -2.98 -16.88 -21.18
C VAL A 707 -2.26 -18.12 -20.62
N GLY A 708 -3.03 -19.01 -20.00
CA GLY A 708 -2.48 -20.21 -19.36
C GLY A 708 -1.63 -19.85 -18.14
N VAL A 709 -0.31 -20.11 -18.22
CA VAL A 709 0.65 -19.76 -17.14
C VAL A 709 1.18 -18.33 -17.24
N TRP A 710 0.91 -17.63 -18.33
CA TRP A 710 1.44 -16.30 -18.63
C TRP A 710 0.42 -15.21 -18.34
N GLU A 711 0.82 -14.22 -17.55
CA GLU A 711 0.03 -13.03 -17.22
C GLU A 711 0.78 -11.75 -17.62
N PRO A 712 0.53 -11.18 -18.81
CA PRO A 712 1.10 -9.90 -19.22
C PRO A 712 0.29 -8.72 -18.73
N PHE A 713 0.99 -7.65 -18.33
CA PHE A 713 0.46 -6.33 -18.01
C PHE A 713 1.10 -5.31 -18.94
N ILE A 714 0.29 -4.54 -19.65
CA ILE A 714 0.72 -3.51 -20.58
C ILE A 714 0.16 -2.18 -20.11
N ASN A 715 1.02 -1.19 -19.93
CA ASN A 715 0.61 0.17 -19.61
C ASN A 715 1.29 1.15 -20.57
N ILE A 716 0.52 2.07 -21.13
CA ILE A 716 0.98 3.12 -22.02
C ILE A 716 0.42 4.42 -21.49
N ASN A 717 1.29 5.37 -21.15
CA ASN A 717 0.92 6.66 -20.61
C ASN A 717 1.54 7.75 -21.49
N MET A 718 0.76 8.75 -21.86
CA MET A 718 1.18 9.90 -22.66
C MET A 718 0.87 11.18 -21.92
N MET A 719 1.81 12.10 -21.88
CA MET A 719 1.63 13.47 -21.38
C MET A 719 1.99 14.46 -22.45
N ARG A 720 1.17 15.50 -22.60
CA ARG A 720 1.49 16.67 -23.40
C ARG A 720 1.28 17.92 -22.57
N THR A 721 2.37 18.63 -22.34
CA THR A 721 2.38 19.87 -21.56
C THR A 721 2.21 21.07 -22.50
N TYR A 722 1.48 22.09 -22.05
CA TYR A 722 1.30 23.37 -22.73
C TYR A 722 1.78 24.48 -21.79
N MET A 723 3.11 24.62 -21.69
CA MET A 723 3.79 25.59 -20.86
C MET A 723 4.59 26.52 -21.78
N LEU A 724 4.42 27.82 -21.60
CA LEU A 724 5.18 28.81 -22.39
C LEU A 724 6.49 29.09 -21.66
N LEU A 725 7.57 28.54 -22.18
CA LEU A 725 8.92 28.79 -21.71
C LEU A 725 9.71 29.61 -22.75
N TYR A 726 10.81 30.18 -22.31
CA TYR A 726 11.73 30.92 -23.16
C TYR A 726 13.11 30.28 -23.08
N ASP A 727 13.84 30.32 -24.16
CA ASP A 727 15.24 29.94 -24.24
C ASP A 727 16.14 31.08 -23.74
N THR A 728 17.42 30.78 -23.54
CA THR A 728 18.43 31.76 -23.11
C THR A 728 18.56 32.97 -24.05
N ASP A 729 18.22 32.80 -25.33
CA ASP A 729 18.17 33.92 -26.34
C ASP A 729 16.83 34.67 -26.36
N GLY A 730 15.93 34.38 -25.43
CA GLY A 730 14.58 34.97 -25.36
C GLY A 730 13.59 34.39 -26.39
N SER A 731 13.97 33.41 -27.19
CA SER A 731 13.08 32.73 -28.11
C SER A 731 12.11 31.80 -27.38
N LYS A 732 10.92 31.60 -27.96
CA LYS A 732 9.91 30.72 -27.38
C LYS A 732 10.33 29.25 -27.55
N ILE A 733 10.49 28.55 -26.48
CA ILE A 733 10.73 27.09 -26.48
C ILE A 733 9.44 26.37 -26.83
N LYS A 734 9.47 25.50 -27.83
CA LYS A 734 8.38 24.59 -28.17
C LYS A 734 8.34 23.41 -27.16
N ASN A 735 7.87 23.68 -25.95
CA ASN A 735 7.80 22.70 -24.85
C ASN A 735 6.47 21.92 -24.91
N ASN A 736 6.17 21.29 -26.04
CA ASN A 736 4.90 20.57 -26.25
C ASN A 736 5.07 19.19 -26.91
N LYS A 737 6.30 18.67 -26.97
CA LYS A 737 6.58 17.33 -27.49
C LYS A 737 5.96 16.30 -26.55
N PRO A 738 5.06 15.42 -27.02
CA PRO A 738 4.48 14.40 -26.16
C PRO A 738 5.56 13.53 -25.54
N TYR A 739 5.41 13.29 -24.24
CA TYR A 739 6.20 12.33 -23.47
C TYR A 739 5.40 11.04 -23.32
N LEU A 740 6.00 9.90 -23.66
CA LEU A 740 5.41 8.59 -23.62
C LEU A 740 6.16 7.72 -22.60
N SER A 741 5.43 7.09 -21.69
CA SER A 741 5.96 6.09 -20.76
C SER A 741 5.22 4.78 -20.96
N MET A 742 5.96 3.70 -21.23
CA MET A 742 5.41 2.38 -21.47
C MET A 742 5.99 1.37 -20.51
N SER A 743 5.17 0.44 -19.99
CA SER A 743 5.65 -0.73 -19.28
C SER A 743 5.01 -2.00 -19.82
N PHE A 744 5.82 -3.03 -19.93
CA PHE A 744 5.41 -4.40 -20.28
C PHE A 744 5.95 -5.34 -19.22
N ASN A 745 5.07 -5.79 -18.33
CA ASN A 745 5.42 -6.67 -17.23
C ASN A 745 4.87 -8.05 -17.52
N SER A 746 5.72 -9.06 -17.57
CA SER A 746 5.39 -10.45 -17.88
C SER A 746 5.64 -11.33 -16.66
N TYR A 747 4.63 -12.04 -16.21
CA TYR A 747 4.71 -13.00 -15.11
C TYR A 747 4.32 -14.38 -15.58
N PHE A 748 4.96 -15.41 -15.00
CA PHE A 748 4.66 -16.80 -15.32
C PHE A 748 4.37 -17.56 -14.05
N ASN A 749 3.17 -18.12 -13.92
CA ASN A 749 2.77 -18.96 -12.80
C ASN A 749 3.02 -20.44 -13.14
N LEU A 750 4.18 -20.94 -12.75
CA LEU A 750 4.59 -22.31 -13.05
C LEU A 750 4.20 -23.27 -11.91
N GLN A 751 4.26 -24.57 -12.19
CA GLN A 751 4.04 -25.60 -11.17
C GLN A 751 4.99 -25.47 -9.98
N HIS A 752 4.58 -26.01 -8.83
CA HIS A 752 5.35 -25.96 -7.57
C HIS A 752 5.63 -24.55 -7.05
N HIS A 753 4.77 -23.54 -7.37
CA HIS A 753 4.88 -22.16 -6.92
C HIS A 753 6.16 -21.43 -7.36
N TRP A 754 6.67 -21.72 -8.55
CA TRP A 754 7.70 -20.95 -9.21
C TRP A 754 7.05 -19.83 -10.03
N MET A 755 7.53 -18.60 -9.83
CA MET A 755 7.01 -17.39 -10.49
C MET A 755 8.14 -16.56 -11.08
N PRO A 756 8.71 -16.94 -12.25
CA PRO A 756 9.62 -16.06 -12.97
C PRO A 756 8.87 -14.86 -13.57
N TYR A 757 9.60 -13.74 -13.71
CA TYR A 757 9.04 -12.51 -14.28
C TYR A 757 10.08 -11.72 -15.06
N VAL A 758 9.59 -10.91 -16.00
CA VAL A 758 10.34 -9.94 -16.79
C VAL A 758 9.64 -8.59 -16.71
N LEU A 759 10.37 -7.53 -16.37
CA LEU A 759 9.86 -6.16 -16.32
C LEU A 759 10.62 -5.32 -17.34
N LEU A 760 9.90 -4.74 -18.29
CA LEU A 760 10.42 -3.85 -19.31
C LEU A 760 9.72 -2.49 -19.18
N SER A 761 10.50 -1.40 -19.07
CA SER A 761 9.99 -0.04 -19.02
C SER A 761 10.73 0.83 -20.04
N TYR A 762 10.00 1.63 -20.78
CA TYR A 762 10.52 2.55 -21.79
C TYR A 762 9.91 3.94 -21.62
N ASN A 763 10.75 4.95 -21.63
CA ASN A 763 10.35 6.35 -21.72
C ASN A 763 10.86 6.94 -23.04
N SER A 764 10.01 7.68 -23.75
CA SER A 764 10.38 8.38 -24.97
C SER A 764 11.13 9.69 -24.67
N ASP A 765 11.79 10.25 -25.67
CA ASP A 765 12.19 11.66 -25.64
C ASP A 765 10.93 12.54 -25.76
N GLY A 766 10.69 13.41 -24.76
CA GLY A 766 9.53 14.29 -24.71
C GLY A 766 9.60 15.32 -23.60
N ASN A 767 8.58 16.19 -23.52
CA ASN A 767 8.51 17.25 -22.52
C ASN A 767 7.59 16.85 -21.37
N MET A 768 8.08 17.00 -20.15
CA MET A 768 7.35 16.76 -18.91
C MET A 768 7.47 18.02 -18.03
N ARG A 769 6.46 18.89 -18.12
CA ARG A 769 6.46 20.22 -17.52
C ARG A 769 7.63 21.09 -18.08
N GLU A 770 8.48 21.67 -17.23
CA GLU A 770 9.67 22.43 -17.61
C GLU A 770 10.85 21.56 -18.08
N TYR A 771 10.75 20.25 -17.94
CA TYR A 771 11.84 19.33 -18.30
C TYR A 771 11.64 18.75 -19.70
N ARG A 772 12.72 18.60 -20.44
CA ARG A 772 12.84 17.67 -21.56
C ARG A 772 13.53 16.41 -21.07
N VAL A 773 12.83 15.30 -21.06
CA VAL A 773 13.37 13.98 -20.68
C VAL A 773 13.80 13.26 -21.94
N ARG A 774 14.98 12.63 -21.90
CA ARG A 774 15.49 11.82 -23.01
C ARG A 774 15.00 10.39 -22.89
N GLN A 775 15.05 9.68 -24.03
CA GLN A 775 14.63 8.27 -24.05
C GLN A 775 15.47 7.42 -23.10
N ALA A 776 14.81 6.46 -22.44
CA ALA A 776 15.43 5.53 -21.51
C ALA A 776 14.71 4.18 -21.51
N LEU A 777 15.46 3.09 -21.37
CA LEU A 777 14.96 1.72 -21.37
C LEU A 777 15.52 0.96 -20.16
N TRP A 778 14.64 0.33 -19.38
CA TRP A 778 15.02 -0.49 -18.23
C TRP A 778 14.52 -1.92 -18.44
N LEU A 779 15.35 -2.89 -18.10
CA LEU A 779 15.03 -4.31 -18.19
C LEU A 779 15.46 -5.01 -16.89
N SER A 780 14.52 -5.72 -16.27
CA SER A 780 14.76 -6.48 -15.04
C SER A 780 14.17 -7.89 -15.17
N PHE A 781 14.80 -8.86 -14.50
CA PHE A 781 14.35 -10.24 -14.40
C PHE A 781 14.29 -10.67 -12.95
N GLY A 782 13.48 -11.65 -12.65
CA GLY A 782 13.51 -12.27 -11.34
C GLY A 782 12.70 -13.53 -11.28
N VAL A 783 12.82 -14.20 -10.14
CA VAL A 783 12.06 -15.39 -9.82
C VAL A 783 11.66 -15.39 -8.35
N THR A 784 10.40 -15.66 -8.07
CA THR A 784 9.88 -15.86 -6.73
C THR A 784 9.53 -17.32 -6.50
N LYS A 785 9.84 -17.86 -5.34
CA LYS A 785 9.53 -19.24 -4.92
C LYS A 785 8.89 -19.22 -3.54
N HIS A 786 7.80 -19.97 -3.38
CA HIS A 786 7.15 -20.21 -2.09
C HIS A 786 7.39 -21.64 -1.62
N PHE A 787 7.58 -21.83 -0.29
CA PHE A 787 7.82 -23.11 0.35
C PHE A 787 6.91 -23.28 1.59
N ALA A 788 6.83 -24.53 2.10
CA ALA A 788 6.17 -24.87 3.36
C ALA A 788 4.76 -24.26 3.49
N ASN A 789 3.86 -24.57 2.55
CA ASN A 789 2.51 -24.00 2.49
C ASN A 789 2.50 -22.46 2.50
N ASN A 790 3.46 -21.87 1.80
CA ASN A 790 3.67 -20.42 1.69
C ASN A 790 4.13 -19.70 2.97
N ALA A 791 4.58 -20.45 3.99
CA ALA A 791 5.19 -19.84 5.17
C ALA A 791 6.51 -19.11 4.83
N TRP A 792 7.26 -19.63 3.87
CA TRP A 792 8.50 -19.04 3.36
C TRP A 792 8.35 -18.54 1.94
N MET A 793 8.95 -17.40 1.65
CA MET A 793 9.10 -16.85 0.30
C MET A 793 10.55 -16.43 0.08
N VAL A 794 11.12 -16.82 -1.06
CA VAL A 794 12.42 -16.38 -1.53
C VAL A 794 12.26 -15.77 -2.91
N ARG A 795 12.81 -14.56 -3.12
CA ARG A 795 12.88 -13.88 -4.41
C ARG A 795 14.32 -13.56 -4.75
N LEU A 796 14.72 -13.87 -5.97
CA LEU A 796 15.96 -13.42 -6.59
C LEU A 796 15.62 -12.49 -7.75
N SER A 797 16.31 -11.34 -7.83
CA SER A 797 16.07 -10.31 -8.85
C SER A 797 17.36 -9.79 -9.45
N LEU A 798 17.35 -9.55 -10.75
CA LEU A 798 18.39 -8.84 -11.51
C LEU A 798 17.77 -7.53 -12.02
N ASN A 799 18.09 -6.42 -11.37
CA ASN A 799 17.46 -5.13 -11.65
C ASN A 799 18.28 -4.34 -12.66
N ASN A 800 17.58 -3.68 -13.58
CA ASN A 800 18.13 -2.79 -14.62
C ASN A 800 19.44 -3.31 -15.26
N ILE A 801 19.41 -4.49 -15.85
CA ILE A 801 20.61 -5.15 -16.43
C ILE A 801 21.27 -4.31 -17.54
N LEU A 802 20.51 -3.41 -18.18
CA LEU A 802 21.00 -2.53 -19.25
C LEU A 802 21.90 -1.40 -18.71
N GLY A 803 21.75 -1.07 -17.40
CA GLY A 803 22.48 0.03 -16.79
C GLY A 803 22.18 1.37 -17.45
N THR A 804 20.91 1.68 -17.55
CA THR A 804 20.39 2.85 -18.26
C THR A 804 20.83 4.16 -17.61
N LYS A 805 21.33 5.09 -18.44
CA LYS A 805 21.59 6.48 -18.06
C LYS A 805 20.30 7.31 -18.20
N GLU A 806 20.04 8.13 -17.20
CA GLU A 806 18.96 9.10 -17.22
C GLU A 806 19.51 10.46 -17.66
N ARG A 807 18.77 11.16 -18.52
CA ARG A 807 19.15 12.46 -19.03
C ARG A 807 17.94 13.37 -19.11
N GLU A 808 18.08 14.58 -18.55
CA GLU A 808 17.04 15.59 -18.52
C GLU A 808 17.63 16.98 -18.76
N THR A 809 16.87 17.83 -19.45
CA THR A 809 17.22 19.23 -19.68
C THR A 809 16.10 20.10 -19.10
N ARG A 810 16.41 21.04 -18.22
CA ARG A 810 15.49 22.04 -17.67
C ARG A 810 15.76 23.39 -18.34
N TYR A 811 14.69 24.10 -18.64
CA TYR A 811 14.74 25.42 -19.23
C TYR A 811 14.08 26.43 -18.28
N ALA A 812 14.72 27.59 -18.10
CA ALA A 812 14.15 28.75 -17.45
C ALA A 812 14.71 29.98 -18.18
N SER A 813 13.92 31.02 -18.39
CA SER A 813 14.18 32.20 -19.18
C SER A 813 15.62 32.44 -19.74
N ASP A 814 16.59 32.67 -18.92
CA ASP A 814 17.99 32.95 -19.20
C ASP A 814 18.97 31.86 -18.76
N TYR A 815 18.44 30.67 -18.43
CA TYR A 815 19.18 29.56 -17.88
C TYR A 815 18.75 28.21 -18.46
N MET A 816 19.74 27.39 -18.82
CA MET A 816 19.56 26.00 -19.22
C MET A 816 20.40 25.08 -18.35
N PHE A 817 19.81 23.99 -17.88
CA PHE A 817 20.48 22.96 -17.09
C PHE A 817 20.28 21.58 -17.73
N ASP A 818 21.35 20.95 -18.20
CA ASP A 818 21.34 19.59 -18.77
C ASP A 818 22.05 18.64 -17.79
N LYS A 819 21.35 17.65 -17.32
CA LYS A 819 21.83 16.65 -16.37
C LYS A 819 21.84 15.28 -17.00
N SER A 820 22.97 14.60 -16.90
CA SER A 820 23.13 13.21 -17.26
C SER A 820 23.58 12.42 -16.04
N SER A 821 22.83 11.43 -15.61
CA SER A 821 23.15 10.63 -14.43
C SER A 821 23.11 9.14 -14.69
N PHE A 822 24.04 8.41 -14.10
CA PHE A 822 24.09 6.95 -14.04
C PHE A 822 24.02 6.51 -12.59
N LYS A 823 22.83 6.20 -12.15
CA LYS A 823 22.59 5.68 -10.80
C LYS A 823 23.03 4.22 -10.70
N ASP A 824 23.43 3.78 -9.51
CA ASP A 824 23.76 2.39 -9.18
C ASP A 824 22.49 1.51 -9.14
N SER A 825 21.78 1.42 -10.27
CA SER A 825 20.51 0.70 -10.42
C SER A 825 20.67 -0.72 -10.96
N ARG A 826 21.88 -1.08 -11.47
CA ARG A 826 22.23 -2.45 -11.89
C ARG A 826 22.58 -3.28 -10.65
N ARG A 827 21.59 -4.04 -10.12
CA ARG A 827 21.73 -4.70 -8.82
C ARG A 827 21.22 -6.14 -8.88
N ILE A 828 21.86 -7.01 -8.10
CA ILE A 828 21.35 -8.35 -7.78
C ILE A 828 20.74 -8.25 -6.38
N SER A 829 19.50 -8.73 -6.22
CA SER A 829 18.81 -8.63 -4.94
C SER A 829 18.23 -9.97 -4.52
N ILE A 830 18.25 -10.25 -3.24
CA ILE A 830 17.60 -11.41 -2.61
C ILE A 830 16.67 -10.93 -1.50
N LEU A 831 15.45 -11.46 -1.49
CA LEU A 831 14.49 -11.26 -0.41
C LEU A 831 14.11 -12.63 0.15
N VAL A 832 14.24 -12.80 1.46
CA VAL A 832 13.77 -13.96 2.21
C VAL A 832 12.74 -13.51 3.22
N ARG A 833 11.56 -14.13 3.24
CA ARG A 833 10.47 -13.81 4.16
C ARG A 833 9.90 -15.07 4.79
N TYR A 834 9.66 -14.99 6.09
CA TYR A 834 8.90 -15.95 6.88
C TYR A 834 7.62 -15.31 7.41
N THR A 835 6.49 -16.03 7.33
CA THR A 835 5.19 -15.57 7.82
C THR A 835 4.48 -16.69 8.57
N PHE A 836 4.08 -16.43 9.81
CA PHE A 836 3.28 -17.31 10.64
C PHE A 836 2.08 -16.56 11.21
N LYS A 837 0.86 -16.89 10.79
CA LYS A 837 -0.42 -16.34 11.30
C LYS A 837 -0.48 -14.80 11.41
N ASP A 838 0.34 -14.07 10.66
CA ASP A 838 0.43 -12.62 10.79
C ASP A 838 -0.72 -11.91 10.04
N LYS A 839 -1.60 -11.23 10.80
CA LYS A 839 -2.68 -10.39 10.26
C LYS A 839 -2.92 -9.20 11.18
N LYS A 840 -2.56 -8.03 10.73
CA LYS A 840 -2.70 -6.76 11.46
C LYS A 840 -4.15 -6.24 11.37
N ARG A 841 -4.69 -5.75 12.49
CA ARG A 841 -6.07 -5.23 12.59
C ARG A 841 -6.16 -3.84 13.21
N TYR A 842 -5.17 -2.98 13.02
CA TYR A 842 -5.21 -1.62 13.51
C TYR A 842 -5.92 -0.70 12.52
N LYS A 843 -6.86 0.17 12.97
CA LYS A 843 -7.77 0.97 12.13
C LYS A 843 -7.55 2.48 12.19
N GLY A 844 -6.62 3.00 13.00
CA GLY A 844 -6.41 4.44 13.16
C GLY A 844 -6.01 5.13 11.85
N GLU A 845 -6.62 6.25 11.51
CA GLU A 845 -6.32 7.11 10.38
C GLU A 845 -5.40 8.27 10.82
N SER A 846 -4.57 8.84 9.92
CA SER A 846 -3.75 10.00 10.23
C SER A 846 -4.50 11.30 9.94
N ALA A 847 -4.50 12.22 10.88
CA ALA A 847 -5.02 13.57 10.73
C ALA A 847 -3.92 14.57 10.32
N ALA A 848 -2.62 14.29 10.64
CA ALA A 848 -1.47 15.15 10.33
C ALA A 848 -0.83 14.85 8.96
N SER A 849 -1.58 14.28 8.02
CA SER A 849 -1.04 13.71 6.79
C SER A 849 -0.45 14.73 5.84
N GLU A 850 -1.09 15.87 5.70
CA GLU A 850 -0.64 16.94 4.81
C GLU A 850 0.65 17.56 5.33
N GLU A 851 0.67 17.88 6.62
CA GLU A 851 1.81 18.50 7.28
C GLU A 851 3.05 17.59 7.22
N MET A 852 2.86 16.26 7.43
CA MET A 852 3.95 15.29 7.30
C MET A 852 4.51 15.17 5.88
N ASN A 853 3.70 15.39 4.83
CA ASN A 853 4.18 15.38 3.45
C ASN A 853 5.04 16.61 3.11
N ARG A 854 4.97 17.67 3.90
CA ARG A 854 5.69 18.93 3.71
C ARG A 854 7.01 18.98 4.48
N LEU A 855 7.19 18.07 5.47
CA LEU A 855 8.45 17.84 6.18
C LEU A 855 9.54 17.29 5.25
#